data_2f6b962bd35ba99fe36cf00c64cc529e
#
_entry.id   2f6b962bd35ba99fe36cf00c64cc529e
#
_cell.length_a   1.000
_cell.length_b   1.000
_cell.length_c   1.000
_cell.angle_alpha   90.00
_cell.angle_beta   90.00
_cell.angle_gamma   90.00
#
_symmetry.space_group_name_H-M   'P 1'
#
loop_
_entity.id
_entity.type
_entity.pdbx_description
1 polymer ?
#
loop_
_entity_poly.entity_id
_entity_poly.type
_entity_poly.pdbx_seq_one_letter_code
_entity_poly.pdbx_strand_id
1 'polypeptide(L)'
;MRKLSLVILCVLAHSCAQKPLEISRSQLKDKIAGAWIGQMVGNIYGLEYENKFVEEPGEGPFVFNKAMRKMSAVDGAFSDDDTDVEYLYLMMMERYGIDPTYAQVREGWMYHIRDRVWLANRGALGLMHFGLTPPFTGDKRYNPHWFQIDPQLINEIWAYTAPGMPVYAAGISEWAARITSDDWATSPTVVYGAMYSEGFFESDIPTLIRHAKKYLPRGDRFRHVIDECIALHKRYPDDWKAARKVIADELYFNENDLSKSIWNADLNGALGILSLLYGDGDIEKTLTIGCALGFDCDNQTATMCGLLGVINGVGSVPLDRAMPFEHWTKPFNDRYINVTRYDMPDASIEDLIERTTVLAEKMILARGGSVREEEGEKIYTVNPKAVFHAPLEFCIGPDARIVSGEKVDYDFACPTNKAYSWKMTGGTLPKGLSLKGSRLYGTTDDTGDFPITLSLSDGTSTIEKDFTLVVRGRNLAPQAAEVLALTAETERATLDSCWLTIPVSYRAYTVDVINDGVLGGPGAAFYSLGSKSKAPKQDWFGYRWDEPVVTDMIALHYGPLEEFGGWYSDFHAEYLDADGNWQPLDATVSPAVPYCDEVFFQPHNAEFLLRFDPVTTTAVRIIGNDKVQDHWHKYTKDVSCFISITELEVYEAR
;
A
#
# COMPACT_ATOMS: atom_id res chain seq x y z
N MET A 1 -49.26 -32.14 -59.36
CA MET A 1 -48.28 -31.03 -59.32
C MET A 1 -48.72 -30.04 -58.23
N ARG A 2 -48.13 -30.19 -57.04
CA ARG A 2 -48.39 -29.29 -55.95
C ARG A 2 -47.21 -28.29 -55.89
N LYS A 3 -47.48 -27.02 -56.05
CA LYS A 3 -46.51 -25.92 -55.91
C LYS A 3 -46.28 -25.67 -54.44
N LEU A 4 -45.06 -25.86 -53.98
CA LEU A 4 -44.59 -25.49 -52.64
C LEU A 4 -44.15 -24.04 -52.73
N SER A 5 -44.86 -23.12 -52.04
CA SER A 5 -44.45 -21.74 -51.88
C SER A 5 -43.52 -21.64 -50.67
N LEU A 6 -42.26 -21.29 -50.89
CA LEU A 6 -41.24 -21.05 -49.88
C LEU A 6 -41.43 -19.61 -49.36
N VAL A 7 -41.93 -19.45 -48.14
CA VAL A 7 -41.96 -18.16 -47.45
C VAL A 7 -40.63 -17.97 -46.76
N ILE A 8 -39.79 -17.06 -47.27
CA ILE A 8 -38.56 -16.64 -46.62
C ILE A 8 -38.94 -15.61 -45.54
N LEU A 9 -38.88 -16.01 -44.28
CA LEU A 9 -39.02 -15.12 -43.12
C LEU A 9 -37.66 -14.43 -42.91
N CYS A 10 -37.52 -13.17 -43.35
CA CYS A 10 -36.44 -12.30 -42.99
C CYS A 10 -36.60 -11.88 -41.52
N VAL A 11 -35.92 -12.55 -40.61
CA VAL A 11 -35.73 -12.07 -39.23
C VAL A 11 -34.74 -10.92 -39.29
N LEU A 12 -35.24 -9.69 -39.25
CA LEU A 12 -34.45 -8.50 -38.97
C LEU A 12 -34.00 -8.58 -37.53
N ALA A 13 -32.80 -9.08 -37.29
CA ALA A 13 -32.10 -8.92 -36.02
C ALA A 13 -31.83 -7.41 -35.83
N HIS A 14 -32.69 -6.75 -35.12
CA HIS A 14 -32.35 -5.44 -34.55
C HIS A 14 -31.28 -5.72 -33.47
N SER A 15 -30.01 -5.64 -33.86
CA SER A 15 -28.98 -5.41 -32.88
C SER A 15 -29.27 -4.04 -32.26
N CYS A 16 -29.73 -4.01 -31.02
CA CYS A 16 -29.65 -2.80 -30.20
C CYS A 16 -28.18 -2.43 -30.09
N ALA A 17 -27.68 -1.66 -31.04
CA ALA A 17 -26.40 -1.01 -30.89
C ALA A 17 -26.52 -0.10 -29.66
N GLN A 18 -25.86 -0.45 -28.58
CA GLN A 18 -25.76 0.40 -27.40
C GLN A 18 -25.24 1.77 -27.85
N LYS A 19 -25.92 2.85 -27.48
CA LYS A 19 -25.46 4.20 -27.85
C LYS A 19 -24.01 4.35 -27.36
N PRO A 20 -23.13 4.94 -28.17
CA PRO A 20 -21.77 5.20 -27.73
C PRO A 20 -21.82 6.13 -26.49
N LEU A 21 -20.94 5.88 -25.51
CA LEU A 21 -20.77 6.77 -24.39
C LEU A 21 -20.04 8.01 -24.88
N GLU A 22 -20.68 9.16 -24.82
CA GLU A 22 -20.15 10.43 -25.28
C GLU A 22 -20.18 11.46 -24.16
N ILE A 23 -19.11 12.27 -24.07
CA ILE A 23 -18.99 13.35 -23.09
C ILE A 23 -18.34 14.55 -23.77
N SER A 24 -18.92 15.76 -23.58
CA SER A 24 -18.26 16.97 -24.03
C SER A 24 -17.07 17.34 -23.13
N ARG A 25 -16.12 18.10 -23.66
CA ARG A 25 -14.98 18.58 -22.86
C ARG A 25 -15.43 19.40 -21.66
N SER A 26 -16.44 20.25 -21.83
CA SER A 26 -17.01 21.04 -20.74
C SER A 26 -17.61 20.17 -19.64
N GLN A 27 -18.39 19.13 -20.00
CA GLN A 27 -18.92 18.16 -19.03
C GLN A 27 -17.82 17.35 -18.36
N LEU A 28 -16.79 16.92 -19.11
CA LEU A 28 -15.63 16.20 -18.56
C LEU A 28 -14.92 17.05 -17.51
N LYS A 29 -14.65 18.32 -17.85
CA LYS A 29 -14.00 19.28 -16.94
C LYS A 29 -14.86 19.57 -15.70
N ASP A 30 -16.17 19.74 -15.87
CA ASP A 30 -17.11 19.99 -14.78
C ASP A 30 -17.12 18.83 -13.76
N LYS A 31 -17.16 17.59 -14.24
CA LYS A 31 -17.13 16.39 -13.40
C LYS A 31 -15.78 16.16 -12.71
N ILE A 32 -14.67 16.44 -13.38
CA ILE A 32 -13.32 16.42 -12.79
C ILE A 32 -13.20 17.53 -11.73
N ALA A 33 -13.77 18.71 -11.96
CA ALA A 33 -13.83 19.76 -10.96
C ALA A 33 -14.64 19.32 -9.72
N GLY A 34 -15.76 18.63 -9.96
CA GLY A 34 -16.56 18.01 -8.91
C GLY A 34 -15.76 17.00 -8.08
N ALA A 35 -14.91 16.16 -8.72
CA ALA A 35 -14.04 15.22 -8.05
C ALA A 35 -13.08 15.93 -7.09
N TRP A 36 -12.24 16.83 -7.61
CA TRP A 36 -11.24 17.54 -6.80
C TRP A 36 -11.84 18.36 -5.66
N ILE A 37 -12.86 19.17 -5.95
CA ILE A 37 -13.47 20.07 -4.95
C ILE A 37 -14.29 19.27 -3.94
N GLY A 38 -15.00 18.23 -4.38
CA GLY A 38 -15.76 17.33 -3.51
C GLY A 38 -14.86 16.57 -2.55
N GLN A 39 -13.74 16.03 -3.05
CA GLN A 39 -12.73 15.35 -2.24
C GLN A 39 -12.13 16.29 -1.19
N MET A 40 -11.70 17.49 -1.58
CA MET A 40 -11.18 18.49 -0.63
C MET A 40 -12.21 18.87 0.44
N VAL A 41 -13.48 19.02 0.08
CA VAL A 41 -14.57 19.24 1.05
C VAL A 41 -14.65 18.06 2.02
N GLY A 42 -14.72 16.83 1.50
CA GLY A 42 -14.83 15.63 2.32
C GLY A 42 -13.66 15.49 3.31
N ASN A 43 -12.42 15.58 2.83
CA ASN A 43 -11.23 15.47 3.67
C ASN A 43 -11.15 16.59 4.73
N ILE A 44 -11.18 17.87 4.31
CA ILE A 44 -10.99 19.01 5.22
C ILE A 44 -12.00 19.00 6.37
N TYR A 45 -13.26 18.71 6.08
CA TYR A 45 -14.29 18.68 7.10
C TYR A 45 -14.30 17.35 7.89
N GLY A 46 -13.99 16.23 7.25
CA GLY A 46 -13.83 14.92 7.88
C GLY A 46 -12.73 14.89 8.93
N LEU A 47 -11.56 15.49 8.67
CA LEU A 47 -10.44 15.65 9.60
C LEU A 47 -10.79 16.25 10.98
N GLU A 48 -11.93 16.92 11.10
CA GLU A 48 -12.44 17.40 12.40
C GLU A 48 -12.83 16.22 13.30
N TYR A 49 -13.31 15.11 12.70
CA TYR A 49 -13.94 13.97 13.39
C TYR A 49 -13.19 12.64 13.22
N GLU A 50 -12.10 12.62 12.48
CA GLU A 50 -11.23 11.48 12.32
C GLU A 50 -10.92 10.79 13.65
N ASN A 51 -11.11 9.47 13.72
CA ASN A 51 -10.88 8.61 14.88
C ASN A 51 -11.68 8.95 16.16
N LYS A 52 -12.69 9.85 16.10
CA LYS A 52 -13.46 10.23 17.29
C LYS A 52 -14.59 9.27 17.64
N PHE A 53 -15.21 8.66 16.65
CA PHE A 53 -16.41 7.84 16.83
C PHE A 53 -16.12 6.38 16.49
N VAL A 54 -15.44 5.69 17.40
CA VAL A 54 -15.08 4.26 17.25
C VAL A 54 -16.13 3.37 17.91
N GLU A 55 -16.35 3.56 19.22
CA GLU A 55 -17.29 2.73 19.99
C GLU A 55 -18.74 2.99 19.57
N GLU A 56 -19.14 4.22 19.51
CA GLU A 56 -20.49 4.67 19.16
C GLU A 56 -20.47 5.68 18.01
N PRO A 57 -21.54 5.75 17.19
CA PRO A 57 -21.62 6.73 16.12
C PRO A 57 -21.70 8.17 16.65
N GLY A 58 -21.27 9.12 15.86
CA GLY A 58 -21.39 10.53 16.19
C GLY A 58 -22.84 11.04 16.23
N GLU A 59 -23.08 12.01 17.08
CA GLU A 59 -24.37 12.73 17.19
C GLU A 59 -24.20 14.17 16.70
N GLY A 60 -24.99 14.58 15.73
CA GLY A 60 -25.01 15.97 15.26
C GLY A 60 -25.68 16.95 16.23
N PRO A 61 -25.62 18.25 16.00
CA PRO A 61 -25.02 18.89 14.83
C PRO A 61 -23.49 18.93 14.86
N PHE A 62 -22.86 18.70 13.69
CA PHE A 62 -21.41 18.75 13.56
C PHE A 62 -20.92 20.18 13.38
N VAL A 63 -19.81 20.52 14.06
CA VAL A 63 -19.20 21.84 14.06
C VAL A 63 -17.75 21.73 13.56
N PHE A 64 -17.41 22.45 12.52
CA PHE A 64 -16.15 22.33 11.79
C PHE A 64 -15.15 23.44 12.10
N ASN A 65 -14.93 23.72 13.38
CA ASN A 65 -14.08 24.83 13.83
C ASN A 65 -12.59 24.64 13.49
N LYS A 66 -12.07 23.42 13.55
CA LYS A 66 -10.67 23.10 13.19
C LYS A 66 -10.45 23.30 11.69
N ALA A 67 -11.37 22.80 10.86
CA ALA A 67 -11.37 22.99 9.41
C ALA A 67 -11.37 24.49 9.05
N MET A 68 -12.29 25.26 9.60
CA MET A 68 -12.40 26.71 9.37
C MET A 68 -11.12 27.47 9.76
N ARG A 69 -10.54 27.16 10.92
CA ARG A 69 -9.29 27.81 11.35
C ARG A 69 -8.12 27.48 10.43
N LYS A 70 -7.98 26.21 10.02
CA LYS A 70 -6.89 25.78 9.12
C LYS A 70 -7.04 26.43 7.75
N MET A 71 -8.22 26.37 7.12
CA MET A 71 -8.50 27.02 5.84
C MET A 71 -8.23 28.53 5.88
N SER A 72 -8.66 29.22 6.95
CA SER A 72 -8.38 30.65 7.15
C SER A 72 -6.87 30.93 7.27
N ALA A 73 -6.11 30.04 7.92
CA ALA A 73 -4.67 30.24 8.12
C ALA A 73 -3.87 30.09 6.82
N VAL A 74 -4.28 29.17 5.93
CA VAL A 74 -3.61 28.96 4.63
C VAL A 74 -4.25 29.76 3.50
N ASP A 75 -5.41 30.36 3.74
CA ASP A 75 -6.24 31.08 2.75
C ASP A 75 -6.50 30.22 1.50
N GLY A 76 -6.96 28.97 1.71
CA GLY A 76 -7.16 28.00 0.65
C GLY A 76 -7.54 26.62 1.18
N ALA A 77 -7.54 25.61 0.27
CA ALA A 77 -7.61 24.21 0.64
C ALA A 77 -6.25 23.71 1.15
N PHE A 78 -6.30 22.66 1.94
CA PHE A 78 -5.15 21.86 2.35
C PHE A 78 -5.60 20.41 2.43
N SER A 79 -4.64 19.50 2.45
CA SER A 79 -4.90 18.08 2.76
C SER A 79 -3.75 17.54 3.62
N ASP A 80 -3.89 16.31 4.09
CA ASP A 80 -2.79 15.51 4.61
C ASP A 80 -2.28 14.55 3.53
N ASP A 81 -2.50 13.24 3.65
CA ASP A 81 -2.06 12.28 2.63
C ASP A 81 -3.08 11.98 1.53
N ASP A 82 -4.37 12.22 1.75
CA ASP A 82 -5.41 11.93 0.75
C ASP A 82 -5.16 12.66 -0.59
N THR A 83 -5.30 13.96 -0.61
CA THR A 83 -5.19 14.75 -1.85
C THR A 83 -3.75 15.00 -2.28
N ASP A 84 -2.80 15.07 -1.33
CA ASP A 84 -1.39 15.34 -1.61
C ASP A 84 -0.74 14.23 -2.48
N VAL A 85 -1.06 12.96 -2.22
CA VAL A 85 -0.52 11.84 -3.01
C VAL A 85 -1.19 11.76 -4.38
N GLU A 86 -2.46 12.11 -4.50
CA GLU A 86 -3.11 12.23 -5.81
C GLU A 86 -2.50 13.33 -6.66
N TYR A 87 -2.16 14.45 -6.05
CA TYR A 87 -1.42 15.51 -6.74
C TYR A 87 -0.03 15.04 -7.20
N LEU A 88 0.66 14.24 -6.38
CA LEU A 88 1.90 13.58 -6.81
C LEU A 88 1.67 12.67 -8.02
N TYR A 89 0.61 11.87 -8.04
CA TYR A 89 0.29 11.01 -9.18
C TYR A 89 -0.06 11.80 -10.44
N LEU A 90 -0.74 12.94 -10.31
CA LEU A 90 -0.95 13.87 -11.42
C LEU A 90 0.40 14.29 -12.04
N MET A 91 1.32 14.77 -11.20
CA MET A 91 2.66 15.18 -11.66
C MET A 91 3.44 14.02 -12.31
N MET A 92 3.31 12.81 -11.78
CA MET A 92 3.96 11.63 -12.34
C MET A 92 3.38 11.24 -13.70
N MET A 93 2.05 11.25 -13.86
CA MET A 93 1.42 11.02 -15.17
C MET A 93 1.79 12.07 -16.21
N GLU A 94 2.01 13.31 -15.80
CA GLU A 94 2.51 14.35 -16.71
C GLU A 94 3.96 14.11 -17.12
N ARG A 95 4.80 13.69 -16.16
CA ARG A 95 6.24 13.47 -16.38
C ARG A 95 6.54 12.21 -17.19
N TYR A 96 5.88 11.10 -16.86
CA TYR A 96 6.20 9.78 -17.40
C TYR A 96 5.16 9.26 -18.42
N GLY A 97 4.02 9.95 -18.54
CA GLY A 97 2.88 9.50 -19.34
C GLY A 97 1.81 8.79 -18.51
N ILE A 98 0.70 8.48 -19.18
CA ILE A 98 -0.53 7.92 -18.54
C ILE A 98 -0.37 6.47 -18.03
N ASP A 99 0.73 5.81 -18.32
CA ASP A 99 1.06 4.45 -17.88
C ASP A 99 2.44 4.43 -17.20
N PRO A 100 2.61 5.07 -16.04
CA PRO A 100 3.89 5.02 -15.33
C PRO A 100 4.16 3.60 -14.83
N THR A 101 5.45 3.24 -14.76
CA THR A 101 5.89 1.97 -14.18
C THR A 101 5.96 2.05 -12.66
N TYR A 102 5.96 0.92 -11.97
CA TYR A 102 6.21 0.88 -10.53
C TYR A 102 7.57 1.46 -10.13
N ALA A 103 8.59 1.28 -10.99
CA ALA A 103 9.89 1.91 -10.75
C ALA A 103 9.81 3.44 -10.75
N GLN A 104 9.01 4.02 -11.66
CA GLN A 104 8.76 5.47 -11.70
C GLN A 104 7.92 5.94 -10.50
N VAL A 105 6.88 5.17 -10.12
CA VAL A 105 6.11 5.45 -8.90
C VAL A 105 7.02 5.47 -7.66
N ARG A 106 7.87 4.47 -7.52
CA ARG A 106 8.85 4.41 -6.43
C ARG A 106 9.75 5.65 -6.40
N GLU A 107 10.26 6.10 -7.56
CA GLU A 107 11.09 7.31 -7.67
C GLU A 107 10.35 8.54 -7.12
N GLY A 108 9.11 8.74 -7.54
CA GLY A 108 8.28 9.85 -7.07
C GLY A 108 8.01 9.78 -5.57
N TRP A 109 7.63 8.61 -5.05
CA TRP A 109 7.39 8.41 -3.63
C TRP A 109 8.63 8.71 -2.78
N MET A 110 9.77 8.12 -3.11
CA MET A 110 11.02 8.30 -2.36
C MET A 110 11.52 9.76 -2.38
N TYR A 111 11.24 10.50 -3.44
CA TYR A 111 11.67 11.89 -3.54
C TYR A 111 10.72 12.86 -2.81
N HIS A 112 9.41 12.70 -3.02
CA HIS A 112 8.41 13.67 -2.57
C HIS A 112 7.78 13.34 -1.21
N ILE A 113 7.74 12.06 -0.79
CA ILE A 113 7.16 11.65 0.50
C ILE A 113 8.28 11.41 1.50
N ARG A 114 8.43 12.31 2.49
CA ARG A 114 9.53 12.27 3.45
C ARG A 114 9.06 12.22 4.90
N ASP A 115 7.92 12.80 5.18
CA ASP A 115 7.28 12.82 6.49
C ASP A 115 5.75 12.72 6.35
N ARG A 116 5.02 12.70 7.45
CA ARG A 116 3.54 12.64 7.48
C ARG A 116 2.99 11.56 6.56
N VAL A 117 3.51 10.37 6.74
CA VAL A 117 3.10 9.15 6.07
C VAL A 117 2.88 8.08 7.13
N TRP A 118 1.79 7.35 7.03
CA TRP A 118 1.35 6.45 8.08
C TRP A 118 1.10 5.05 7.56
N LEU A 119 1.01 4.11 8.46
CA LEU A 119 0.49 2.77 8.27
C LEU A 119 1.07 2.02 7.04
N ALA A 120 0.20 1.54 6.13
CA ALA A 120 0.63 0.79 4.95
C ALA A 120 1.43 1.65 3.97
N ASN A 121 1.11 2.94 3.84
CA ASN A 121 1.90 3.90 3.05
C ASN A 121 3.33 4.01 3.60
N ARG A 122 3.47 4.12 4.92
CA ARG A 122 4.78 4.19 5.58
C ARG A 122 5.58 2.89 5.41
N GLY A 123 4.91 1.73 5.59
CA GLY A 123 5.52 0.43 5.35
C GLY A 123 6.04 0.30 3.92
N ALA A 124 5.22 0.69 2.94
CA ALA A 124 5.60 0.67 1.53
C ALA A 124 6.79 1.59 1.23
N LEU A 125 6.79 2.82 1.75
CA LEU A 125 7.90 3.77 1.58
C LEU A 125 9.20 3.22 2.18
N GLY A 126 9.15 2.60 3.37
CA GLY A 126 10.29 1.94 3.98
C GLY A 126 10.88 0.83 3.09
N LEU A 127 10.02 -0.02 2.54
CA LEU A 127 10.42 -1.06 1.60
C LEU A 127 10.99 -0.49 0.29
N MET A 128 10.46 0.65 -0.20
CA MET A 128 11.02 1.36 -1.36
C MET A 128 12.44 1.87 -1.10
N HIS A 129 12.71 2.43 0.08
CA HIS A 129 14.05 2.84 0.49
C HIS A 129 15.00 1.64 0.64
N PHE A 130 14.48 0.49 1.00
CA PHE A 130 15.21 -0.77 1.07
C PHE A 130 15.50 -1.41 -0.29
N GLY A 131 15.02 -0.82 -1.38
CA GLY A 131 15.30 -1.24 -2.74
C GLY A 131 14.18 -1.98 -3.45
N LEU A 132 13.09 -2.33 -2.77
CA LEU A 132 11.95 -3.01 -3.37
C LEU A 132 11.13 -2.05 -4.24
N THR A 133 10.45 -2.62 -5.23
CA THR A 133 9.43 -1.89 -6.00
C THR A 133 8.04 -2.45 -5.69
N PRO A 134 6.97 -1.65 -5.87
CA PRO A 134 5.66 -2.25 -5.93
C PRO A 134 5.61 -3.39 -6.98
N PRO A 135 4.78 -4.40 -6.81
CA PRO A 135 3.83 -4.60 -5.72
C PRO A 135 4.41 -5.28 -4.48
N PHE A 136 5.73 -5.52 -4.43
CA PHE A 136 6.37 -6.12 -3.25
C PHE A 136 6.31 -5.21 -2.03
N THR A 137 6.17 -3.89 -2.22
CA THR A 137 6.03 -2.92 -1.13
C THR A 137 4.67 -2.97 -0.44
N GLY A 138 3.64 -3.48 -1.13
CA GLY A 138 2.32 -3.74 -0.55
C GLY A 138 2.13 -5.18 -0.07
N ASP A 139 3.00 -6.10 -0.48
CA ASP A 139 2.84 -7.54 -0.22
C ASP A 139 2.79 -7.83 1.29
N LYS A 140 1.79 -8.61 1.70
CA LYS A 140 1.51 -8.98 3.09
C LYS A 140 2.64 -9.72 3.81
N ARG A 141 3.62 -10.26 3.05
CA ARG A 141 4.81 -10.88 3.62
C ARG A 141 5.80 -9.84 4.16
N TYR A 142 5.78 -8.62 3.63
CA TYR A 142 6.78 -7.59 3.91
C TYR A 142 6.19 -6.33 4.53
N ASN A 143 4.94 -5.97 4.20
CA ASN A 143 4.23 -4.82 4.76
C ASN A 143 3.21 -5.30 5.82
N PRO A 144 3.47 -5.15 7.12
CA PRO A 144 2.57 -5.65 8.17
C PRO A 144 1.24 -4.89 8.24
N HIS A 145 1.16 -3.72 7.61
CA HIS A 145 -0.05 -2.89 7.55
C HIS A 145 -0.85 -3.08 6.25
N TRP A 146 -0.49 -4.07 5.44
CA TRP A 146 -1.08 -4.37 4.12
C TRP A 146 -2.61 -4.38 4.06
N PHE A 147 -3.27 -4.62 5.21
CA PHE A 147 -4.72 -4.76 5.34
C PHE A 147 -5.44 -3.46 5.66
N GLN A 148 -4.73 -2.33 5.69
CA GLN A 148 -5.28 -1.04 6.09
C GLN A 148 -5.80 -0.23 4.90
N ILE A 149 -6.47 0.87 5.19
CA ILE A 149 -7.26 1.70 4.28
C ILE A 149 -6.44 2.44 3.22
N ASP A 150 -5.16 2.61 3.43
CA ASP A 150 -4.27 3.50 2.68
C ASP A 150 -4.49 3.55 1.16
N PRO A 151 -4.75 2.43 0.43
CA PRO A 151 -4.96 2.51 -1.00
C PRO A 151 -6.31 3.14 -1.39
N GLN A 152 -7.26 3.28 -0.47
CA GLN A 152 -8.56 3.87 -0.77
C GLN A 152 -8.52 5.39 -0.87
N LEU A 153 -7.57 6.01 -0.15
CA LEU A 153 -7.49 7.45 0.04
C LEU A 153 -6.59 8.18 -0.97
N ILE A 154 -5.80 7.44 -1.76
CA ILE A 154 -4.77 8.05 -2.61
C ILE A 154 -4.86 7.65 -4.09
N ASN A 155 -5.88 6.94 -4.49
CA ASN A 155 -5.90 6.29 -5.81
C ASN A 155 -7.07 6.67 -6.73
N GLU A 156 -7.95 7.58 -6.32
CA GLU A 156 -9.12 7.96 -7.10
C GLU A 156 -8.76 8.63 -8.43
N ILE A 157 -7.63 9.33 -8.49
CA ILE A 157 -7.17 10.00 -9.72
C ILE A 157 -6.95 9.03 -10.88
N TRP A 158 -6.52 7.81 -10.63
CA TRP A 158 -6.36 6.78 -11.67
C TRP A 158 -7.69 6.42 -12.33
N ALA A 159 -8.78 6.58 -11.61
CA ALA A 159 -10.12 6.27 -12.07
C ALA A 159 -10.83 7.47 -12.71
N TYR A 160 -10.76 8.65 -12.11
CA TYR A 160 -11.44 9.81 -12.70
C TYR A 160 -10.67 10.43 -13.89
N THR A 161 -9.44 10.01 -14.13
CA THR A 161 -8.77 10.20 -15.43
C THR A 161 -9.18 9.18 -16.49
N ALA A 162 -9.96 8.15 -16.13
CA ALA A 162 -10.46 7.10 -17.02
C ALA A 162 -12.00 7.08 -17.12
N PRO A 163 -12.67 8.16 -17.53
CA PRO A 163 -14.13 8.30 -17.52
C PRO A 163 -14.81 7.26 -18.42
N GLY A 164 -15.83 6.57 -17.89
CA GLY A 164 -16.63 5.60 -18.63
C GLY A 164 -15.87 4.33 -19.08
N MET A 165 -14.74 4.04 -18.47
CA MET A 165 -13.91 2.86 -18.73
C MET A 165 -13.77 1.98 -17.46
N PRO A 166 -14.86 1.47 -16.86
CA PRO A 166 -14.83 0.88 -15.54
C PRO A 166 -13.98 -0.41 -15.45
N VAL A 167 -13.84 -1.17 -16.55
CA VAL A 167 -12.95 -2.35 -16.60
C VAL A 167 -11.48 -1.90 -16.48
N TYR A 168 -11.12 -0.84 -17.20
CA TYR A 168 -9.79 -0.24 -17.12
C TYR A 168 -9.54 0.34 -15.73
N ALA A 169 -10.50 1.12 -15.21
CA ALA A 169 -10.39 1.76 -13.91
C ALA A 169 -10.23 0.75 -12.77
N ALA A 170 -11.01 -0.34 -12.78
CA ALA A 170 -10.84 -1.43 -11.80
C ALA A 170 -9.43 -2.04 -11.85
N GLY A 171 -8.90 -2.29 -13.05
CA GLY A 171 -7.57 -2.87 -13.21
C GLY A 171 -6.42 -1.95 -12.77
N ILE A 172 -6.48 -0.65 -13.12
CA ILE A 172 -5.45 0.30 -12.70
C ILE A 172 -5.57 0.61 -11.20
N SER A 173 -6.79 0.61 -10.64
CA SER A 173 -6.98 0.78 -9.19
C SER A 173 -6.43 -0.41 -8.40
N GLU A 174 -6.56 -1.65 -8.89
CA GLU A 174 -5.89 -2.80 -8.28
C GLU A 174 -4.37 -2.66 -8.35
N TRP A 175 -3.84 -2.28 -9.52
CA TRP A 175 -2.40 -2.04 -9.71
C TRP A 175 -1.90 -0.96 -8.74
N ALA A 176 -2.58 0.16 -8.62
CA ALA A 176 -2.22 1.25 -7.72
C ALA A 176 -2.36 0.84 -6.24
N ALA A 177 -3.43 0.12 -5.87
CA ALA A 177 -3.62 -0.37 -4.50
C ALA A 177 -2.48 -1.30 -4.03
N ARG A 178 -1.88 -2.06 -4.96
CA ARG A 178 -0.74 -2.94 -4.66
C ARG A 178 0.58 -2.21 -4.39
N ILE A 179 0.59 -0.88 -4.46
CA ILE A 179 1.74 -0.09 -4.01
C ILE A 179 1.92 -0.25 -2.49
N THR A 180 0.82 -0.30 -1.75
CA THR A 180 0.80 -0.24 -0.28
C THR A 180 0.10 -1.42 0.38
N SER A 181 -0.76 -2.14 -0.34
CA SER A 181 -1.64 -3.17 0.23
C SER A 181 -1.72 -4.42 -0.63
N ASP A 182 -2.25 -5.50 -0.08
CA ASP A 182 -2.35 -6.80 -0.75
C ASP A 182 -3.68 -7.49 -0.44
N ASP A 183 -3.91 -8.63 -1.12
CA ASP A 183 -5.04 -9.50 -0.89
C ASP A 183 -6.38 -8.72 -0.91
N TRP A 184 -7.27 -9.00 0.01
CA TRP A 184 -8.60 -8.39 0.10
C TRP A 184 -8.58 -6.87 0.38
N ALA A 185 -7.51 -6.33 0.95
CA ALA A 185 -7.43 -4.90 1.24
C ALA A 185 -7.36 -4.01 -0.02
N THR A 186 -7.04 -4.58 -1.18
CA THR A 186 -7.11 -3.86 -2.46
C THR A 186 -8.53 -3.73 -3.00
N SER A 187 -9.46 -4.58 -2.55
CA SER A 187 -10.80 -4.73 -3.12
C SER A 187 -11.68 -3.49 -3.00
N PRO A 188 -11.71 -2.74 -1.88
CA PRO A 188 -12.46 -1.50 -1.81
C PRO A 188 -11.99 -0.46 -2.84
N THR A 189 -10.66 -0.32 -3.03
CA THR A 189 -10.08 0.58 -4.03
C THR A 189 -10.51 0.22 -5.45
N VAL A 190 -10.55 -1.07 -5.79
CA VAL A 190 -11.04 -1.57 -7.08
C VAL A 190 -12.50 -1.17 -7.31
N VAL A 191 -13.35 -1.33 -6.28
CA VAL A 191 -14.77 -0.95 -6.35
C VAL A 191 -14.93 0.55 -6.51
N TYR A 192 -14.22 1.33 -5.72
CA TYR A 192 -14.26 2.79 -5.78
C TYR A 192 -13.79 3.30 -7.15
N GLY A 193 -12.68 2.79 -7.67
CA GLY A 193 -12.19 3.15 -8.99
C GLY A 193 -13.20 2.84 -10.10
N ALA A 194 -13.86 1.68 -10.06
CA ALA A 194 -14.91 1.35 -11.00
C ALA A 194 -16.11 2.31 -10.88
N MET A 195 -16.51 2.68 -9.64
CA MET A 195 -17.59 3.63 -9.38
C MET A 195 -17.26 5.03 -9.89
N TYR A 196 -16.06 5.54 -9.64
CA TYR A 196 -15.61 6.83 -10.15
C TYR A 196 -15.67 6.89 -11.69
N SER A 197 -15.13 5.88 -12.35
CA SER A 197 -15.13 5.81 -13.81
C SER A 197 -16.54 5.72 -14.40
N GLU A 198 -17.42 4.89 -13.85
CA GLU A 198 -18.79 4.71 -14.30
C GLU A 198 -19.68 5.90 -13.94
N GLY A 199 -19.41 6.60 -12.83
CA GLY A 199 -20.13 7.77 -12.33
C GLY A 199 -20.12 8.97 -13.27
N PHE A 200 -19.25 8.99 -14.28
CA PHE A 200 -19.35 9.98 -15.36
C PHE A 200 -20.63 9.83 -16.19
N PHE A 201 -21.26 8.65 -16.21
CA PHE A 201 -22.40 8.32 -17.06
C PHE A 201 -23.57 7.66 -16.32
N GLU A 202 -23.36 7.13 -15.12
CA GLU A 202 -24.39 6.53 -14.27
C GLU A 202 -24.57 7.36 -13.01
N SER A 203 -25.82 7.71 -12.69
CA SER A 203 -26.15 8.51 -11.50
C SER A 203 -26.91 7.74 -10.43
N ASP A 204 -27.42 6.54 -10.73
CA ASP A 204 -28.13 5.71 -9.75
C ASP A 204 -27.12 4.99 -8.86
N ILE A 205 -26.93 5.48 -7.64
CA ILE A 205 -25.95 4.98 -6.68
C ILE A 205 -26.07 3.47 -6.41
N PRO A 206 -27.27 2.92 -6.12
CA PRO A 206 -27.42 1.48 -5.96
C PRO A 206 -27.02 0.66 -7.20
N THR A 207 -27.24 1.17 -8.40
CA THR A 207 -26.80 0.54 -9.65
C THR A 207 -25.29 0.60 -9.78
N LEU A 208 -24.70 1.77 -9.53
CA LEU A 208 -23.26 2.00 -9.57
C LEU A 208 -22.51 1.03 -8.64
N ILE A 209 -22.95 0.90 -7.38
CA ILE A 209 -22.38 -0.05 -6.40
C ILE A 209 -22.52 -1.50 -6.90
N ARG A 210 -23.70 -1.90 -7.39
CA ARG A 210 -23.91 -3.27 -7.92
C ARG A 210 -23.06 -3.56 -9.15
N HIS A 211 -22.82 -2.58 -10.01
CA HIS A 211 -21.95 -2.74 -11.18
C HIS A 211 -20.48 -2.87 -10.76
N ALA A 212 -20.00 -1.96 -9.94
CA ALA A 212 -18.61 -1.96 -9.48
C ALA A 212 -18.21 -3.27 -8.77
N LYS A 213 -19.10 -3.81 -7.92
CA LYS A 213 -18.89 -5.11 -7.28
C LYS A 213 -18.55 -6.25 -8.25
N LYS A 214 -18.99 -6.18 -9.51
CA LYS A 214 -18.77 -7.25 -10.49
C LYS A 214 -17.29 -7.41 -10.88
N TYR A 215 -16.48 -6.39 -10.67
CA TYR A 215 -15.05 -6.41 -10.98
C TYR A 215 -14.23 -7.21 -9.95
N LEU A 216 -14.78 -7.44 -8.77
CA LEU A 216 -14.16 -8.31 -7.77
C LEU A 216 -14.36 -9.80 -8.09
N PRO A 217 -13.42 -10.70 -7.73
CA PRO A 217 -13.60 -12.14 -7.80
C PRO A 217 -14.85 -12.62 -7.06
N ARG A 218 -15.47 -13.73 -7.50
CA ARG A 218 -16.72 -14.24 -6.88
C ARG A 218 -16.62 -14.57 -5.39
N GLY A 219 -15.45 -15.02 -4.93
CA GLY A 219 -15.18 -15.37 -3.54
C GLY A 219 -14.53 -14.25 -2.73
N ASP A 220 -14.47 -13.04 -3.29
CA ASP A 220 -13.87 -11.91 -2.62
C ASP A 220 -14.65 -11.49 -1.36
N ARG A 221 -13.93 -11.18 -0.29
CA ARG A 221 -14.50 -10.80 1.02
C ARG A 221 -15.32 -9.52 0.90
N PHE A 222 -14.83 -8.49 0.22
CA PHE A 222 -15.52 -7.21 0.10
C PHE A 222 -16.82 -7.28 -0.73
N ARG A 223 -16.95 -8.27 -1.64
CA ARG A 223 -18.26 -8.52 -2.29
C ARG A 223 -19.36 -8.85 -1.28
N HIS A 224 -19.06 -9.64 -0.26
CA HIS A 224 -20.00 -9.98 0.80
C HIS A 224 -20.32 -8.77 1.66
N VAL A 225 -19.31 -7.96 1.97
CA VAL A 225 -19.46 -6.69 2.70
C VAL A 225 -20.42 -5.73 1.96
N ILE A 226 -20.25 -5.57 0.65
CA ILE A 226 -21.17 -4.74 -0.18
C ILE A 226 -22.59 -5.31 -0.16
N ASP A 227 -22.74 -6.64 -0.30
CA ASP A 227 -24.07 -7.26 -0.24
C ASP A 227 -24.75 -7.04 1.11
N GLU A 228 -23.99 -7.09 2.22
CA GLU A 228 -24.48 -6.78 3.55
C GLU A 228 -24.87 -5.30 3.70
N CYS A 229 -24.04 -4.36 3.22
CA CYS A 229 -24.39 -2.93 3.22
C CYS A 229 -25.72 -2.65 2.49
N ILE A 230 -25.92 -3.26 1.31
CA ILE A 230 -27.17 -3.13 0.55
C ILE A 230 -28.34 -3.76 1.31
N ALA A 231 -28.16 -4.92 1.95
CA ALA A 231 -29.17 -5.59 2.73
C ALA A 231 -29.54 -4.79 3.99
N LEU A 232 -28.55 -4.21 4.67
CA LEU A 232 -28.74 -3.36 5.84
C LEU A 232 -29.48 -2.08 5.50
N HIS A 233 -29.12 -1.39 4.41
CA HIS A 233 -29.86 -0.21 3.94
C HIS A 233 -31.32 -0.54 3.63
N LYS A 234 -31.59 -1.70 3.03
CA LYS A 234 -32.97 -2.17 2.80
C LYS A 234 -33.71 -2.51 4.09
N ARG A 235 -33.01 -3.07 5.10
CA ARG A 235 -33.58 -3.45 6.40
C ARG A 235 -33.85 -2.26 7.30
N TYR A 236 -32.98 -1.27 7.25
CA TYR A 236 -32.96 -0.07 8.08
C TYR A 236 -32.92 1.20 7.21
N PRO A 237 -33.95 1.49 6.38
CA PRO A 237 -33.87 2.54 5.36
C PRO A 237 -33.64 3.95 5.93
N ASP A 238 -34.06 4.20 7.18
CA ASP A 238 -33.95 5.50 7.85
C ASP A 238 -33.02 5.45 9.08
N ASP A 239 -32.42 4.29 9.36
CA ASP A 239 -31.57 4.07 10.55
C ASP A 239 -30.16 3.58 10.17
N TRP A 240 -29.33 4.50 9.69
CA TRP A 240 -27.94 4.23 9.37
C TRP A 240 -27.11 3.81 10.60
N LYS A 241 -27.52 4.19 11.83
CA LYS A 241 -26.83 3.82 13.07
C LYS A 241 -26.96 2.31 13.34
N ALA A 242 -28.14 1.75 13.11
CA ALA A 242 -28.34 0.30 13.20
C ALA A 242 -27.50 -0.44 12.14
N ALA A 243 -27.41 0.07 10.92
CA ALA A 243 -26.56 -0.51 9.88
C ALA A 243 -25.08 -0.43 10.26
N ARG A 244 -24.60 0.74 10.72
CA ARG A 244 -23.21 0.92 11.21
C ARG A 244 -22.87 -0.08 12.30
N LYS A 245 -23.78 -0.26 13.25
CA LYS A 245 -23.52 -1.19 14.38
C LYS A 245 -23.23 -2.60 13.87
N VAL A 246 -23.98 -3.12 12.92
CA VAL A 246 -23.74 -4.46 12.37
C VAL A 246 -22.37 -4.55 11.71
N ILE A 247 -22.02 -3.56 10.87
CA ILE A 247 -20.73 -3.50 10.17
C ILE A 247 -19.57 -3.38 11.17
N ALA A 248 -19.68 -2.51 12.18
CA ALA A 248 -18.65 -2.35 13.20
C ALA A 248 -18.50 -3.61 14.07
N ASP A 249 -19.60 -4.25 14.44
CA ASP A 249 -19.59 -5.53 15.19
C ASP A 249 -18.84 -6.61 14.40
N GLU A 250 -19.06 -6.71 13.08
CA GLU A 250 -18.45 -7.74 12.23
C GLU A 250 -16.98 -7.43 11.89
N LEU A 251 -16.72 -6.22 11.39
CA LEU A 251 -15.43 -5.88 10.76
C LEU A 251 -14.44 -5.18 11.72
N TYR A 252 -14.83 -4.90 12.96
CA TYR A 252 -13.96 -4.33 13.97
C TYR A 252 -14.04 -5.06 15.31
N PHE A 253 -15.20 -5.09 15.98
CA PHE A 253 -15.27 -5.64 17.35
C PHE A 253 -15.03 -7.16 17.39
N ASN A 254 -15.46 -7.90 16.36
CA ASN A 254 -15.27 -9.35 16.24
C ASN A 254 -14.21 -9.72 15.17
N GLU A 255 -13.47 -8.75 14.63
CA GLU A 255 -12.43 -9.02 13.65
C GLU A 255 -11.26 -9.77 14.29
N ASN A 256 -10.52 -10.51 13.45
CA ASN A 256 -9.32 -11.23 13.83
C ASN A 256 -8.27 -10.27 14.40
N ASP A 257 -7.62 -10.61 15.48
CA ASP A 257 -6.60 -9.79 16.16
C ASP A 257 -5.49 -9.31 15.23
N LEU A 258 -5.16 -10.07 14.17
CA LEU A 258 -4.11 -9.70 13.20
C LEU A 258 -4.53 -8.60 12.22
N SER A 259 -5.82 -8.44 11.98
CA SER A 259 -6.38 -7.43 11.06
C SER A 259 -7.36 -6.48 11.77
N LYS A 260 -7.48 -6.57 13.08
CA LYS A 260 -8.30 -5.66 13.89
C LYS A 260 -7.65 -4.30 13.96
N SER A 261 -8.24 -3.34 13.25
CA SER A 261 -7.76 -1.96 13.20
C SER A 261 -8.91 -1.02 12.91
N ILE A 262 -8.88 0.18 13.49
CA ILE A 262 -9.81 1.26 13.13
C ILE A 262 -9.59 1.71 11.67
N TRP A 263 -8.42 1.42 11.10
CA TRP A 263 -8.05 1.66 9.71
C TRP A 263 -8.17 0.41 8.81
N ASN A 264 -8.91 -0.62 9.23
CA ASN A 264 -9.15 -1.81 8.40
C ASN A 264 -9.83 -1.42 7.08
N ALA A 265 -9.32 -1.94 5.94
CA ALA A 265 -9.79 -1.58 4.61
C ALA A 265 -11.26 -1.94 4.36
N ASP A 266 -11.69 -3.14 4.75
CA ASP A 266 -13.08 -3.57 4.55
C ASP A 266 -14.06 -2.80 5.43
N LEU A 267 -13.68 -2.52 6.69
CA LEU A 267 -14.47 -1.70 7.61
C LEU A 267 -14.74 -0.32 7.00
N ASN A 268 -13.67 0.39 6.67
CA ASN A 268 -13.79 1.75 6.16
C ASN A 268 -14.42 1.78 4.77
N GLY A 269 -14.12 0.78 3.93
CA GLY A 269 -14.79 0.57 2.66
C GLY A 269 -16.31 0.40 2.79
N ALA A 270 -16.76 -0.38 3.78
CA ALA A 270 -18.17 -0.56 4.10
C ALA A 270 -18.84 0.74 4.56
N LEU A 271 -18.14 1.50 5.42
CA LEU A 271 -18.68 2.77 5.94
C LEU A 271 -18.79 3.82 4.84
N GLY A 272 -17.86 3.86 3.88
CA GLY A 272 -17.99 4.67 2.67
C GLY A 272 -19.23 4.29 1.86
N ILE A 273 -19.46 2.99 1.60
CA ILE A 273 -20.67 2.52 0.90
C ILE A 273 -21.96 2.90 1.68
N LEU A 274 -21.97 2.76 3.01
CA LEU A 274 -23.13 3.17 3.82
C LEU A 274 -23.36 4.68 3.74
N SER A 275 -22.31 5.51 3.80
CA SER A 275 -22.47 6.97 3.69
C SER A 275 -23.11 7.39 2.36
N LEU A 276 -22.75 6.73 1.25
CA LEU A 276 -23.37 6.93 -0.06
C LEU A 276 -24.84 6.49 -0.09
N LEU A 277 -25.14 5.28 0.42
CA LEU A 277 -26.49 4.74 0.39
C LEU A 277 -27.47 5.59 1.20
N TYR A 278 -27.05 6.07 2.37
CA TYR A 278 -27.90 6.92 3.22
C TYR A 278 -27.82 8.42 2.87
N GLY A 279 -26.80 8.82 2.12
CA GLY A 279 -26.63 10.20 1.62
C GLY A 279 -27.58 10.58 0.50
N ASP A 280 -28.20 9.60 -0.19
CA ASP A 280 -29.18 9.81 -1.28
C ASP A 280 -28.67 10.72 -2.41
N GLY A 281 -27.36 10.73 -2.69
CA GLY A 281 -26.74 11.57 -3.73
C GLY A 281 -26.50 13.03 -3.32
N ASP A 282 -26.78 13.41 -2.08
CA ASP A 282 -26.50 14.72 -1.52
C ASP A 282 -25.14 14.74 -0.80
N ILE A 283 -24.26 15.67 -1.20
CA ILE A 283 -22.89 15.77 -0.66
C ILE A 283 -22.90 16.15 0.83
N GLU A 284 -23.73 17.12 1.24
CA GLU A 284 -23.78 17.57 2.64
C GLU A 284 -24.30 16.46 3.56
N LYS A 285 -25.30 15.72 3.11
CA LYS A 285 -25.85 14.57 3.86
C LYS A 285 -24.82 13.44 3.93
N THR A 286 -24.13 13.13 2.83
CA THR A 286 -23.08 12.11 2.76
C THR A 286 -21.89 12.46 3.67
N LEU A 287 -21.42 13.72 3.64
CA LEU A 287 -20.40 14.24 4.53
C LEU A 287 -20.79 14.10 6.00
N THR A 288 -22.01 14.55 6.35
CA THR A 288 -22.51 14.50 7.73
C THR A 288 -22.61 13.06 8.25
N ILE A 289 -23.16 12.16 7.44
CA ILE A 289 -23.27 10.73 7.80
C ILE A 289 -21.89 10.10 7.87
N GLY A 290 -21.00 10.37 6.91
CA GLY A 290 -19.63 9.86 6.91
C GLY A 290 -18.87 10.24 8.18
N CYS A 291 -18.90 11.52 8.58
CA CYS A 291 -18.33 11.98 9.84
C CYS A 291 -18.93 11.24 11.05
N ALA A 292 -20.26 11.00 11.03
CA ALA A 292 -20.97 10.35 12.14
C ALA A 292 -20.71 8.83 12.21
N LEU A 293 -20.46 8.19 11.08
CA LEU A 293 -20.07 6.77 11.02
C LEU A 293 -18.72 6.54 11.75
N GLY A 294 -17.84 7.53 11.78
CA GLY A 294 -16.59 7.52 12.54
C GLY A 294 -15.49 6.69 11.91
N PHE A 295 -14.58 6.15 12.72
CA PHE A 295 -13.35 5.52 12.28
C PHE A 295 -12.50 6.49 11.44
N ASP A 296 -12.02 6.12 10.27
CA ASP A 296 -11.25 6.98 9.36
C ASP A 296 -12.18 7.81 8.47
N CYS A 297 -12.95 8.68 9.08
CA CYS A 297 -14.08 9.32 8.41
C CYS A 297 -13.70 10.40 7.40
N ASP A 298 -12.53 11.03 7.53
CA ASP A 298 -12.05 12.04 6.58
C ASP A 298 -11.71 11.41 5.22
N ASN A 299 -11.10 10.24 5.21
CA ASN A 299 -10.91 9.46 3.99
C ASN A 299 -12.25 9.10 3.33
N GLN A 300 -13.16 8.48 4.09
CA GLN A 300 -14.45 8.04 3.55
C GLN A 300 -15.24 9.22 2.97
N THR A 301 -15.26 10.36 3.67
CA THR A 301 -15.94 11.54 3.17
C THR A 301 -15.23 12.18 1.99
N ALA A 302 -13.88 12.17 1.94
CA ALA A 302 -13.12 12.61 0.78
C ALA A 302 -13.53 11.83 -0.47
N THR A 303 -13.39 10.51 -0.42
CA THR A 303 -13.70 9.63 -1.55
C THR A 303 -15.16 9.74 -1.99
N MET A 304 -16.13 9.73 -1.05
CA MET A 304 -17.54 9.71 -1.40
C MET A 304 -18.07 11.07 -1.87
N CYS A 305 -17.61 12.18 -1.29
CA CYS A 305 -17.95 13.52 -1.78
C CYS A 305 -17.32 13.79 -3.15
N GLY A 306 -16.10 13.33 -3.39
CA GLY A 306 -15.46 13.38 -4.71
C GLY A 306 -16.22 12.58 -5.76
N LEU A 307 -16.67 11.36 -5.43
CA LEU A 307 -17.50 10.53 -6.32
C LEU A 307 -18.84 11.21 -6.65
N LEU A 308 -19.51 11.78 -5.67
CA LEU A 308 -20.76 12.53 -5.91
C LEU A 308 -20.51 13.78 -6.78
N GLY A 309 -19.37 14.43 -6.63
CA GLY A 309 -18.92 15.50 -7.51
C GLY A 309 -18.71 15.04 -8.95
N VAL A 310 -18.17 13.84 -9.18
CA VAL A 310 -18.12 13.21 -10.52
C VAL A 310 -19.52 12.93 -11.06
N ILE A 311 -20.40 12.36 -10.24
CA ILE A 311 -21.76 11.99 -10.66
C ILE A 311 -22.55 13.23 -11.08
N ASN A 312 -22.56 14.26 -10.24
CA ASN A 312 -23.49 15.40 -10.33
C ASN A 312 -22.83 16.69 -10.89
N GLY A 313 -21.50 16.70 -11.10
CA GLY A 313 -20.74 17.89 -11.49
C GLY A 313 -20.42 18.83 -10.31
N VAL A 314 -19.57 19.82 -10.56
CA VAL A 314 -19.08 20.75 -9.52
C VAL A 314 -20.20 21.57 -8.87
N GLY A 315 -21.28 21.84 -9.59
CA GLY A 315 -22.44 22.56 -9.06
C GLY A 315 -23.18 21.86 -7.92
N SER A 316 -22.91 20.58 -7.67
CA SER A 316 -23.47 19.82 -6.54
C SER A 316 -22.70 20.00 -5.23
N VAL A 317 -21.49 20.55 -5.28
CA VAL A 317 -20.68 20.79 -4.08
C VAL A 317 -21.25 22.00 -3.32
N PRO A 318 -21.54 21.87 -2.01
CA PRO A 318 -22.09 22.97 -1.23
C PRO A 318 -21.15 24.18 -1.20
N LEU A 319 -21.64 25.33 -1.65
CA LEU A 319 -20.84 26.55 -1.76
C LEU A 319 -20.33 27.06 -0.41
N ASP A 320 -21.13 26.95 0.64
CA ASP A 320 -20.75 27.31 2.00
C ASP A 320 -19.63 26.40 2.58
N ARG A 321 -19.44 25.22 1.99
CA ARG A 321 -18.30 24.33 2.31
C ARG A 321 -17.06 24.68 1.48
N ALA A 322 -17.21 24.91 0.19
CA ALA A 322 -16.10 25.24 -0.70
C ALA A 322 -15.69 26.72 -0.64
N MET A 323 -16.58 27.61 -0.22
CA MET A 323 -16.34 29.06 -0.09
C MET A 323 -16.89 29.63 1.23
N PRO A 324 -16.38 29.18 2.40
CA PRO A 324 -16.95 29.58 3.69
C PRO A 324 -16.58 31.03 4.11
N PHE A 325 -15.74 31.74 3.37
CA PHE A 325 -15.30 33.09 3.70
C PHE A 325 -15.77 34.11 2.65
N GLU A 326 -16.31 35.24 3.09
CA GLU A 326 -16.89 36.27 2.22
C GLU A 326 -15.91 36.83 1.16
N HIS A 327 -14.61 36.82 1.44
CA HIS A 327 -13.61 37.31 0.50
C HIS A 327 -13.21 36.28 -0.58
N TRP A 328 -13.65 35.03 -0.46
CA TRP A 328 -13.42 34.03 -1.49
C TRP A 328 -14.44 34.17 -2.64
N THR A 329 -13.92 34.22 -3.84
CA THR A 329 -14.74 34.32 -5.06
C THR A 329 -14.77 33.05 -5.90
N LYS A 330 -13.93 32.07 -5.52
CA LYS A 330 -13.82 30.74 -6.12
C LYS A 330 -13.71 29.69 -5.02
N PRO A 331 -14.03 28.42 -5.31
CA PRO A 331 -13.82 27.33 -4.37
C PRO A 331 -12.40 27.36 -3.80
N PHE A 332 -12.30 27.35 -2.47
CA PHE A 332 -11.06 27.41 -1.69
C PHE A 332 -10.12 28.55 -2.12
N ASN A 333 -10.67 29.68 -2.56
CA ASN A 333 -9.90 30.83 -3.07
C ASN A 333 -8.98 30.46 -4.25
N ASP A 334 -9.31 29.41 -4.98
CA ASP A 334 -8.48 28.82 -6.06
C ASP A 334 -7.06 28.46 -5.62
N ARG A 335 -6.88 28.02 -4.38
CA ARG A 335 -5.57 27.70 -3.82
C ARG A 335 -5.60 26.34 -3.14
N TYR A 336 -4.68 25.48 -3.52
CA TYR A 336 -4.35 24.24 -2.84
C TYR A 336 -2.95 24.35 -2.27
N ILE A 337 -2.84 24.29 -0.94
CA ILE A 337 -1.58 24.45 -0.22
C ILE A 337 -1.04 23.08 0.12
N ASN A 338 0.10 22.75 -0.47
CA ASN A 338 0.80 21.51 -0.19
C ASN A 338 1.58 21.64 1.13
N VAL A 339 1.10 21.00 2.18
CA VAL A 339 1.67 21.11 3.53
C VAL A 339 2.47 19.87 3.96
N THR A 340 2.44 18.80 3.17
CA THR A 340 2.96 17.49 3.61
C THR A 340 4.04 16.91 2.69
N ARG A 341 4.15 17.33 1.41
CA ARG A 341 5.06 16.71 0.45
C ARG A 341 6.25 17.60 0.13
N TYR A 342 7.41 16.99 0.06
CA TYR A 342 8.67 17.68 -0.22
C TYR A 342 8.75 18.09 -1.70
N ASP A 343 9.21 19.32 -1.93
CA ASP A 343 9.48 19.87 -3.28
C ASP A 343 8.29 19.75 -4.26
N MET A 344 7.09 19.89 -3.72
CA MET A 344 5.85 20.02 -4.50
C MET A 344 5.28 21.43 -4.30
N PRO A 345 5.02 22.18 -5.38
CA PRO A 345 4.50 23.54 -5.25
C PRO A 345 3.03 23.54 -4.78
N ASP A 346 2.62 24.65 -4.17
CA ASP A 346 1.20 24.98 -4.09
C ASP A 346 0.60 25.08 -5.50
N ALA A 347 -0.69 24.82 -5.63
CA ALA A 347 -1.37 24.82 -6.92
C ALA A 347 -2.61 25.73 -6.95
N SER A 348 -2.97 26.22 -8.13
CA SER A 348 -4.33 26.67 -8.41
C SER A 348 -5.20 25.44 -8.62
N ILE A 349 -6.39 25.43 -8.00
CA ILE A 349 -7.35 24.32 -8.14
C ILE A 349 -7.86 24.26 -9.59
N GLU A 350 -8.08 25.42 -10.24
CA GLU A 350 -8.43 25.46 -11.66
C GLU A 350 -7.35 24.86 -12.56
N ASP A 351 -6.05 25.06 -12.20
CA ASP A 351 -4.92 24.43 -12.92
C ASP A 351 -4.90 22.91 -12.69
N LEU A 352 -5.08 22.43 -11.47
CA LEU A 352 -5.20 20.98 -11.19
C LEU A 352 -6.32 20.34 -12.02
N ILE A 353 -7.48 20.98 -12.06
CA ILE A 353 -8.64 20.52 -12.84
C ILE A 353 -8.32 20.47 -14.34
N GLU A 354 -7.71 21.52 -14.88
CA GLU A 354 -7.36 21.58 -16.31
C GLU A 354 -6.31 20.52 -16.68
N ARG A 355 -5.26 20.37 -15.89
CA ARG A 355 -4.20 19.37 -16.08
C ARG A 355 -4.76 17.95 -16.05
N THR A 356 -5.63 17.67 -15.08
CA THR A 356 -6.32 16.38 -14.96
C THR A 356 -7.25 16.13 -16.14
N THR A 357 -7.97 17.16 -16.62
CA THR A 357 -8.84 17.07 -17.81
C THR A 357 -8.01 16.70 -19.04
N VAL A 358 -6.86 17.34 -19.24
CA VAL A 358 -5.93 17.02 -20.35
C VAL A 358 -5.44 15.57 -20.27
N LEU A 359 -5.16 15.04 -19.08
CA LEU A 359 -4.79 13.63 -18.92
C LEU A 359 -5.96 12.70 -19.25
N ALA A 360 -7.18 13.03 -18.82
CA ALA A 360 -8.37 12.24 -19.16
C ALA A 360 -8.63 12.23 -20.67
N GLU A 361 -8.46 13.37 -21.37
CA GLU A 361 -8.52 13.44 -22.84
C GLU A 361 -7.51 12.50 -23.51
N LYS A 362 -6.24 12.52 -23.05
CA LYS A 362 -5.19 11.60 -23.52
C LYS A 362 -5.56 10.16 -23.25
N MET A 363 -6.07 9.86 -22.03
CA MET A 363 -6.48 8.51 -21.64
C MET A 363 -7.59 7.98 -22.54
N ILE A 364 -8.66 8.73 -22.76
CA ILE A 364 -9.75 8.33 -23.66
C ILE A 364 -9.21 7.94 -25.04
N LEU A 365 -8.38 8.81 -25.65
CA LEU A 365 -7.83 8.57 -26.98
C LEU A 365 -6.89 7.37 -27.03
N ALA A 366 -6.01 7.22 -26.03
CA ALA A 366 -5.07 6.11 -25.95
C ALA A 366 -5.76 4.75 -25.73
N ARG A 367 -6.96 4.74 -25.16
CA ARG A 367 -7.74 3.52 -24.88
C ARG A 367 -8.78 3.21 -25.97
N GLY A 368 -8.62 3.77 -27.16
CA GLY A 368 -9.45 3.45 -28.32
C GLY A 368 -10.74 4.26 -28.41
N GLY A 369 -10.85 5.36 -27.66
CA GLY A 369 -11.86 6.37 -27.86
C GLY A 369 -11.54 7.28 -29.06
N SER A 370 -12.42 8.23 -29.33
CA SER A 370 -12.24 9.20 -30.41
C SER A 370 -12.73 10.58 -29.98
N VAL A 371 -12.37 11.59 -30.74
CA VAL A 371 -12.83 12.96 -30.53
C VAL A 371 -13.36 13.53 -31.84
N ARG A 372 -14.44 14.29 -31.76
CA ARG A 372 -14.97 15.13 -32.83
C ARG A 372 -15.20 16.56 -32.32
N GLU A 373 -15.26 17.50 -33.21
CA GLU A 373 -15.66 18.86 -32.90
C GLU A 373 -17.09 19.11 -33.37
N GLU A 374 -17.93 19.68 -32.50
CA GLU A 374 -19.32 19.97 -32.77
C GLU A 374 -19.64 21.33 -32.14
N GLU A 375 -20.07 22.29 -32.95
CA GLU A 375 -20.40 23.67 -32.52
C GLU A 375 -19.27 24.39 -31.73
N GLY A 376 -18.00 24.05 -32.01
CA GLY A 376 -16.83 24.61 -31.32
C GLY A 376 -16.47 23.93 -30.02
N GLU A 377 -17.16 22.82 -29.68
CA GLU A 377 -16.84 21.99 -28.52
C GLU A 377 -16.31 20.61 -28.93
N LYS A 378 -15.34 20.09 -28.18
CA LYS A 378 -14.84 18.72 -28.34
C LYS A 378 -15.78 17.74 -27.67
N ILE A 379 -16.23 16.74 -28.42
CA ILE A 379 -17.04 15.63 -27.94
C ILE A 379 -16.21 14.35 -28.03
N TYR A 380 -16.01 13.72 -26.90
CA TYR A 380 -15.26 12.47 -26.78
C TYR A 380 -16.22 11.28 -26.79
N THR A 381 -15.90 10.28 -27.61
CA THR A 381 -16.53 8.96 -27.56
C THR A 381 -15.60 8.04 -26.78
N VAL A 382 -16.11 7.43 -25.73
CA VAL A 382 -15.34 6.58 -24.81
C VAL A 382 -15.48 5.11 -25.20
N ASN A 383 -14.42 4.34 -25.01
CA ASN A 383 -14.43 2.88 -25.16
C ASN A 383 -14.66 2.20 -23.79
N PRO A 384 -15.89 1.81 -23.42
CA PRO A 384 -16.18 1.21 -22.11
C PRO A 384 -15.58 -0.20 -21.93
N LYS A 385 -15.01 -0.79 -22.98
CA LYS A 385 -14.38 -2.11 -22.97
C LYS A 385 -12.84 -2.02 -22.87
N ALA A 386 -12.29 -0.84 -22.69
CA ALA A 386 -10.87 -0.66 -22.46
C ALA A 386 -10.41 -1.52 -21.27
N VAL A 387 -9.27 -2.19 -21.41
CA VAL A 387 -8.68 -3.04 -20.38
C VAL A 387 -7.33 -2.46 -19.96
N PHE A 388 -7.06 -2.43 -18.68
CA PHE A 388 -5.74 -2.08 -18.18
C PHE A 388 -4.75 -3.25 -18.38
N HIS A 389 -3.59 -2.93 -18.86
CA HIS A 389 -2.44 -3.83 -18.92
C HIS A 389 -1.29 -3.15 -18.18
N ALA A 390 -0.81 -3.79 -17.12
CA ALA A 390 0.33 -3.27 -16.38
C ALA A 390 1.54 -3.08 -17.30
N PRO A 391 2.34 -2.03 -17.11
CA PRO A 391 3.57 -1.83 -17.86
C PRO A 391 4.50 -3.04 -17.79
N LEU A 392 5.24 -3.30 -18.88
CA LEU A 392 6.23 -4.38 -18.93
C LEU A 392 7.47 -3.96 -18.13
N GLU A 393 7.65 -4.55 -16.95
CA GLU A 393 8.77 -4.27 -16.07
C GLU A 393 9.14 -5.45 -15.18
N PHE A 394 10.39 -5.51 -14.74
CA PHE A 394 10.83 -6.37 -13.65
C PHE A 394 10.58 -5.66 -12.32
N CYS A 395 9.62 -6.16 -11.54
CA CYS A 395 9.46 -5.71 -10.17
C CYS A 395 10.59 -6.29 -9.30
N ILE A 396 11.15 -5.46 -8.42
CA ILE A 396 12.25 -5.86 -7.54
C ILE A 396 11.67 -6.27 -6.20
N GLY A 397 11.74 -7.57 -5.92
CA GLY A 397 11.44 -8.16 -4.62
C GLY A 397 12.71 -8.40 -3.79
N PRO A 398 12.59 -8.95 -2.58
CA PRO A 398 13.72 -9.44 -1.83
C PRO A 398 14.51 -10.50 -2.60
N ASP A 399 15.82 -10.57 -2.36
CA ASP A 399 16.68 -11.58 -2.96
C ASP A 399 16.24 -13.01 -2.57
N ALA A 400 16.45 -13.96 -3.47
CA ALA A 400 16.18 -15.35 -3.19
C ALA A 400 17.12 -15.86 -2.08
N ARG A 401 16.55 -16.33 -0.95
CA ARG A 401 17.32 -17.04 0.07
C ARG A 401 17.62 -18.45 -0.46
N ILE A 402 18.88 -18.70 -0.80
CA ILE A 402 19.36 -19.99 -1.30
C ILE A 402 20.46 -20.48 -0.36
N VAL A 403 20.21 -21.56 0.36
CA VAL A 403 21.13 -22.17 1.30
C VAL A 403 21.51 -23.57 0.81
N SER A 404 22.80 -23.90 0.85
CA SER A 404 23.30 -25.20 0.44
C SER A 404 22.65 -26.32 1.24
N GLY A 405 22.13 -27.33 0.54
CA GLY A 405 21.40 -28.46 1.11
C GLY A 405 19.94 -28.21 1.41
N GLU A 406 19.46 -26.96 1.39
CA GLU A 406 18.04 -26.64 1.61
C GLU A 406 17.22 -26.64 0.31
N LYS A 407 15.90 -26.81 0.47
CA LYS A 407 14.96 -26.73 -0.65
C LYS A 407 14.71 -25.28 -1.02
N VAL A 408 14.94 -24.95 -2.28
CA VAL A 408 14.62 -23.64 -2.88
C VAL A 408 13.24 -23.70 -3.52
N ASP A 409 12.46 -22.66 -3.33
CA ASP A 409 11.20 -22.39 -4.02
C ASP A 409 10.96 -20.88 -4.05
N TYR A 410 11.38 -20.24 -5.14
CA TYR A 410 11.34 -18.78 -5.29
C TYR A 410 10.70 -18.40 -6.62
N ASP A 411 9.82 -17.40 -6.62
CA ASP A 411 9.15 -16.89 -7.82
C ASP A 411 9.63 -15.45 -8.10
N PHE A 412 10.29 -15.24 -9.24
CA PHE A 412 10.68 -13.90 -9.70
C PHE A 412 9.49 -13.04 -10.13
N ALA A 413 8.35 -13.67 -10.42
CA ALA A 413 7.16 -12.94 -10.85
C ALA A 413 6.43 -12.31 -9.67
N CYS A 414 5.79 -11.19 -9.94
CA CYS A 414 4.83 -10.54 -9.08
C CYS A 414 3.40 -10.64 -9.67
N PRO A 415 2.35 -10.29 -8.94
CA PRO A 415 0.97 -10.40 -9.43
C PRO A 415 0.72 -9.74 -10.80
N THR A 416 1.38 -8.62 -11.10
CA THR A 416 1.16 -7.84 -12.32
C THR A 416 1.84 -8.39 -13.56
N ASN A 417 2.91 -9.20 -13.42
CA ASN A 417 3.67 -9.76 -14.54
C ASN A 417 3.70 -11.31 -14.57
N LYS A 418 2.96 -11.96 -13.66
CA LYS A 418 2.92 -13.43 -13.57
C LYS A 418 2.41 -14.12 -14.83
N ALA A 419 1.54 -13.46 -15.59
CA ALA A 419 0.99 -13.99 -16.84
C ALA A 419 1.95 -13.83 -18.03
N TYR A 420 3.04 -13.10 -17.89
CA TYR A 420 4.01 -12.84 -18.95
C TYR A 420 4.95 -14.03 -19.17
N SER A 421 5.63 -14.02 -20.32
CA SER A 421 6.57 -15.10 -20.67
C SER A 421 7.94 -14.82 -20.06
N TRP A 422 8.41 -15.72 -19.21
CA TRP A 422 9.71 -15.69 -18.56
C TRP A 422 10.66 -16.71 -19.16
N LYS A 423 11.93 -16.33 -19.42
CA LYS A 423 12.98 -17.22 -19.91
C LYS A 423 14.34 -16.81 -19.34
N MET A 424 15.19 -17.77 -19.07
CA MET A 424 16.61 -17.52 -18.84
C MET A 424 17.31 -17.41 -20.20
N THR A 425 18.02 -16.31 -20.43
CA THR A 425 18.73 -16.02 -21.69
C THR A 425 20.25 -16.03 -21.52
N GLY A 426 20.75 -15.97 -20.27
CA GLY A 426 22.18 -16.01 -19.97
C GLY A 426 22.49 -16.62 -18.62
N GLY A 427 23.76 -16.99 -18.43
CA GLY A 427 24.28 -17.56 -17.19
C GLY A 427 24.08 -19.07 -17.04
N THR A 428 24.36 -19.57 -15.83
CA THR A 428 24.23 -20.99 -15.48
C THR A 428 23.66 -21.10 -14.06
N LEU A 429 22.65 -21.94 -13.88
CA LEU A 429 22.08 -22.21 -12.55
C LEU A 429 23.02 -23.07 -11.72
N PRO A 430 23.01 -22.93 -10.37
CA PRO A 430 23.59 -23.91 -9.46
C PRO A 430 23.11 -25.33 -9.78
N LYS A 431 23.98 -26.31 -9.63
CA LYS A 431 23.63 -27.71 -9.92
C LYS A 431 22.49 -28.17 -9.00
N GLY A 432 21.47 -28.77 -9.58
CA GLY A 432 20.29 -29.24 -8.84
C GLY A 432 19.16 -28.23 -8.77
N LEU A 433 19.38 -26.94 -9.12
CA LEU A 433 18.32 -25.98 -9.30
C LEU A 433 17.78 -25.99 -10.74
N SER A 434 16.53 -25.66 -10.89
CA SER A 434 15.83 -25.54 -12.17
C SER A 434 14.96 -24.29 -12.18
N LEU A 435 14.83 -23.66 -13.38
CA LEU A 435 13.94 -22.55 -13.60
C LEU A 435 12.82 -22.98 -14.57
N LYS A 436 11.57 -22.79 -14.18
CA LYS A 436 10.40 -23.03 -15.04
C LYS A 436 9.51 -21.78 -15.04
N GLY A 437 9.47 -21.09 -16.18
CA GLY A 437 8.88 -19.75 -16.23
C GLY A 437 9.65 -18.82 -15.29
N SER A 438 8.96 -18.20 -14.35
CA SER A 438 9.56 -17.34 -13.33
C SER A 438 9.99 -18.07 -12.05
N ARG A 439 9.66 -19.37 -11.90
CA ARG A 439 9.88 -20.10 -10.64
C ARG A 439 11.21 -20.85 -10.64
N LEU A 440 12.07 -20.51 -9.70
CA LEU A 440 13.31 -21.20 -9.36
C LEU A 440 13.03 -22.23 -8.25
N TYR A 441 13.44 -23.48 -8.46
CA TYR A 441 13.18 -24.56 -7.50
C TYR A 441 14.24 -25.67 -7.56
N GLY A 442 14.35 -26.43 -6.50
CA GLY A 442 15.26 -27.57 -6.39
C GLY A 442 16.04 -27.55 -5.09
N THR A 443 17.16 -28.26 -5.07
CA THR A 443 18.14 -28.28 -3.97
C THR A 443 19.53 -28.26 -4.58
N THR A 444 20.47 -27.53 -4.00
CA THR A 444 21.86 -27.45 -4.47
C THR A 444 22.83 -27.64 -3.32
N ASP A 445 23.94 -28.33 -3.59
CA ASP A 445 25.10 -28.40 -2.70
C ASP A 445 26.20 -27.41 -3.14
N ASP A 446 26.01 -26.73 -4.28
CA ASP A 446 26.92 -25.66 -4.70
C ASP A 446 26.86 -24.49 -3.70
N THR A 447 27.92 -23.68 -3.67
CA THR A 447 28.00 -22.41 -2.94
C THR A 447 28.65 -21.36 -3.83
N GLY A 448 28.37 -20.08 -3.60
CA GLY A 448 28.96 -18.98 -4.37
C GLY A 448 27.93 -18.13 -5.09
N ASP A 449 28.40 -17.28 -5.99
CA ASP A 449 27.60 -16.30 -6.72
C ASP A 449 27.39 -16.77 -8.18
N PHE A 450 26.15 -16.91 -8.60
CA PHE A 450 25.77 -17.40 -9.92
C PHE A 450 25.02 -16.31 -10.70
N PRO A 451 25.69 -15.59 -11.62
CA PRO A 451 25.02 -14.60 -12.45
C PRO A 451 24.13 -15.28 -13.50
N ILE A 452 22.91 -14.78 -13.63
CA ILE A 452 21.94 -15.21 -14.64
C ILE A 452 21.29 -13.99 -15.29
N THR A 453 20.85 -14.13 -16.54
CA THR A 453 20.04 -13.14 -17.25
C THR A 453 18.65 -13.72 -17.48
N LEU A 454 17.60 -12.99 -17.07
CA LEU A 454 16.21 -13.34 -17.34
C LEU A 454 15.61 -12.37 -18.35
N SER A 455 14.79 -12.91 -19.27
CA SER A 455 13.94 -12.12 -20.15
C SER A 455 12.48 -12.23 -19.76
N LEU A 456 11.77 -11.12 -19.89
CA LEU A 456 10.34 -10.98 -19.64
C LEU A 456 9.65 -10.42 -20.89
N SER A 457 8.56 -11.05 -21.36
CA SER A 457 7.83 -10.62 -22.54
C SER A 457 6.32 -10.68 -22.34
N ASP A 458 5.64 -9.60 -22.72
CA ASP A 458 4.17 -9.50 -22.79
C ASP A 458 3.59 -10.02 -24.12
N GLY A 459 4.45 -10.53 -25.02
CA GLY A 459 4.11 -10.97 -26.37
C GLY A 459 4.27 -9.88 -27.44
N THR A 460 4.41 -8.61 -27.06
CA THR A 460 4.64 -7.47 -27.95
C THR A 460 6.07 -6.96 -27.82
N SER A 461 6.54 -6.86 -26.59
CA SER A 461 7.87 -6.38 -26.23
C SER A 461 8.59 -7.40 -25.36
N THR A 462 9.91 -7.29 -25.29
CA THR A 462 10.76 -8.11 -24.42
C THR A 462 11.82 -7.24 -23.77
N ILE A 463 12.01 -7.42 -22.48
CA ILE A 463 13.07 -6.79 -21.69
C ILE A 463 13.93 -7.85 -21.03
N GLU A 464 15.18 -7.51 -20.71
CA GLU A 464 16.12 -8.40 -20.03
C GLU A 464 16.68 -7.73 -18.78
N LYS A 465 17.00 -8.55 -17.78
CA LYS A 465 17.64 -8.11 -16.53
C LYS A 465 18.58 -9.17 -16.00
N ASP A 466 19.73 -8.71 -15.53
CA ASP A 466 20.72 -9.54 -14.84
C ASP A 466 20.37 -9.67 -13.35
N PHE A 467 20.54 -10.89 -12.83
CA PHE A 467 20.38 -11.26 -11.44
C PHE A 467 21.60 -12.04 -10.99
N THR A 468 21.94 -11.97 -9.72
CA THR A 468 22.96 -12.83 -9.11
C THR A 468 22.29 -13.72 -8.06
N LEU A 469 22.30 -15.03 -8.28
CA LEU A 469 21.86 -15.98 -7.27
C LEU A 469 23.01 -16.21 -6.28
N VAL A 470 22.80 -15.79 -5.04
CA VAL A 470 23.77 -15.96 -3.95
C VAL A 470 23.45 -17.24 -3.23
N VAL A 471 24.25 -18.29 -3.45
CA VAL A 471 24.11 -19.56 -2.73
C VAL A 471 25.01 -19.53 -1.49
N ARG A 472 24.37 -19.49 -0.34
CA ARG A 472 25.00 -19.44 1.00
C ARG A 472 25.48 -20.83 1.42
N GLY A 473 26.45 -20.89 2.31
CA GLY A 473 26.81 -22.14 2.98
C GLY A 473 25.68 -22.67 3.88
N ARG A 474 25.91 -23.76 4.57
CA ARG A 474 24.93 -24.29 5.53
C ARG A 474 24.78 -23.34 6.70
N ASN A 475 23.54 -23.18 7.21
CA ASN A 475 23.29 -22.39 8.41
C ASN A 475 23.87 -23.13 9.66
N LEU A 476 24.78 -22.49 10.35
CA LEU A 476 25.46 -22.99 11.55
C LEU A 476 24.74 -22.63 12.86
N ALA A 477 23.80 -21.65 12.82
CA ALA A 477 23.12 -21.18 14.02
C ALA A 477 22.36 -22.27 14.78
N PRO A 478 21.64 -23.23 14.14
CA PRO A 478 20.99 -24.34 14.86
C PRO A 478 21.93 -25.31 15.57
N GLN A 479 23.24 -25.23 15.26
CA GLN A 479 24.28 -26.09 15.86
C GLN A 479 25.04 -25.37 16.99
N ALA A 480 24.66 -24.12 17.30
CA ALA A 480 25.28 -23.36 18.38
C ALA A 480 25.02 -24.02 19.75
N ALA A 481 26.03 -24.06 20.58
CA ALA A 481 25.92 -24.55 21.95
C ALA A 481 25.20 -23.54 22.86
N GLU A 482 25.28 -22.25 22.52
CA GLU A 482 24.71 -21.17 23.31
C GLU A 482 24.26 -20.02 22.41
N VAL A 483 23.03 -19.51 22.65
CA VAL A 483 22.58 -18.22 22.12
C VAL A 483 23.09 -17.14 23.06
N LEU A 484 23.84 -16.20 22.51
CA LEU A 484 24.43 -15.10 23.26
C LEU A 484 23.58 -13.84 23.04
N ALA A 485 23.34 -13.07 24.10
CA ALA A 485 22.67 -11.77 23.97
C ALA A 485 23.06 -10.83 25.12
N LEU A 486 23.13 -9.54 24.83
CA LEU A 486 23.07 -8.47 25.81
C LEU A 486 21.91 -7.54 25.44
N THR A 487 20.82 -7.68 26.12
CA THR A 487 19.60 -6.89 25.88
C THR A 487 19.04 -6.39 27.19
N ALA A 488 18.08 -5.47 27.11
CA ALA A 488 17.20 -5.21 28.24
C ALA A 488 16.43 -6.48 28.59
N GLU A 489 16.28 -6.75 29.89
CA GLU A 489 15.48 -7.89 30.33
C GLU A 489 14.02 -7.66 29.93
N THR A 490 13.50 -8.54 29.08
CA THR A 490 12.12 -8.46 28.60
C THR A 490 11.20 -9.26 29.52
N GLU A 491 10.39 -8.57 30.31
CA GLU A 491 9.32 -9.18 31.09
C GLU A 491 8.03 -9.16 30.28
N ARG A 492 7.28 -10.27 30.30
CA ARG A 492 5.98 -10.38 29.62
C ARG A 492 5.02 -9.24 30.00
N ALA A 493 4.92 -8.91 31.28
CA ALA A 493 4.06 -7.83 31.77
C ALA A 493 4.47 -6.46 31.17
N THR A 494 5.77 -6.21 31.01
CA THR A 494 6.25 -4.99 30.37
C THR A 494 5.91 -4.94 28.90
N LEU A 495 6.12 -6.06 28.18
CA LEU A 495 5.81 -6.18 26.76
C LEU A 495 4.31 -6.02 26.48
N ASP A 496 3.47 -6.68 27.29
CA ASP A 496 2.01 -6.66 27.13
C ASP A 496 1.40 -5.30 27.51
N SER A 497 2.07 -4.54 28.38
CA SER A 497 1.65 -3.19 28.78
C SER A 497 2.21 -2.07 27.91
N CYS A 498 3.18 -2.34 27.04
CA CYS A 498 3.70 -1.38 26.10
C CYS A 498 2.67 -1.03 25.04
N TRP A 499 2.63 0.25 24.69
CA TRP A 499 1.88 0.68 23.52
C TRP A 499 2.66 0.33 22.24
N LEU A 500 2.41 -0.88 21.73
CA LEU A 500 2.95 -1.39 20.49
C LEU A 500 1.80 -1.69 19.53
N THR A 501 1.94 -1.30 18.26
CA THR A 501 0.93 -1.55 17.23
C THR A 501 0.96 -3.00 16.74
N ILE A 502 2.09 -3.68 16.92
CA ILE A 502 2.25 -5.09 16.55
C ILE A 502 1.47 -5.99 17.53
N PRO A 503 0.61 -6.88 17.05
CA PRO A 503 -0.17 -7.77 17.89
C PRO A 503 0.68 -8.57 18.88
N VAL A 504 0.18 -8.75 20.11
CA VAL A 504 0.86 -9.52 21.18
C VAL A 504 1.22 -10.94 20.73
N SER A 505 0.40 -11.54 19.86
CA SER A 505 0.63 -12.87 19.32
C SER A 505 1.91 -13.04 18.50
N TYR A 506 2.49 -11.94 17.97
CA TYR A 506 3.74 -11.97 17.22
C TYR A 506 4.98 -11.94 18.11
N ARG A 507 4.84 -11.61 19.39
CA ARG A 507 5.94 -11.34 20.31
C ARG A 507 6.44 -12.60 20.98
N ALA A 508 7.75 -12.86 20.88
CA ALA A 508 8.44 -13.87 21.69
C ALA A 508 9.00 -13.24 22.96
N TYR A 509 9.08 -14.03 24.03
CA TYR A 509 9.53 -13.58 25.35
C TYR A 509 10.91 -14.12 25.72
N THR A 510 11.51 -14.93 24.87
CA THR A 510 12.86 -15.47 25.05
C THR A 510 13.66 -15.24 23.76
N VAL A 511 14.98 -15.04 23.92
CA VAL A 511 15.87 -14.80 22.81
C VAL A 511 16.14 -16.05 21.96
N ASP A 512 15.82 -17.23 22.47
CA ASP A 512 16.07 -18.51 21.78
C ASP A 512 15.38 -18.65 20.42
N VAL A 513 14.35 -17.83 20.18
CA VAL A 513 13.65 -17.81 18.87
C VAL A 513 14.54 -17.36 17.71
N ILE A 514 15.65 -16.69 17.97
CA ILE A 514 16.51 -16.15 16.90
C ILE A 514 17.31 -17.22 16.13
N ASN A 515 17.18 -18.52 16.49
CA ASN A 515 17.79 -19.64 15.77
C ASN A 515 16.84 -20.82 15.54
N ASP A 516 15.55 -20.59 15.54
CA ASP A 516 14.52 -21.63 15.35
C ASP A 516 14.16 -21.85 13.87
N GLY A 517 14.67 -21.02 12.96
CA GLY A 517 14.42 -21.05 11.52
C GLY A 517 13.07 -20.43 11.11
N VAL A 518 12.39 -19.72 12.02
CA VAL A 518 11.08 -19.10 11.77
C VAL A 518 11.24 -17.62 11.50
N LEU A 519 11.21 -17.24 10.22
CA LEU A 519 11.43 -15.85 9.76
C LEU A 519 10.23 -14.93 9.98
N GLY A 520 9.10 -15.41 10.47
CA GLY A 520 7.95 -14.55 10.72
C GLY A 520 6.70 -15.31 11.19
N GLY A 521 5.72 -14.57 11.67
CA GLY A 521 4.46 -15.11 12.18
C GLY A 521 4.32 -15.03 13.70
N PRO A 522 3.26 -15.62 14.26
CA PRO A 522 3.01 -15.57 15.69
C PRO A 522 4.15 -16.14 16.52
N GLY A 523 4.59 -15.38 17.53
CA GLY A 523 5.66 -15.79 18.45
C GLY A 523 7.09 -15.80 17.87
N ALA A 524 7.28 -15.34 16.62
CA ALA A 524 8.57 -15.42 15.95
C ALA A 524 9.53 -14.26 16.31
N ALA A 525 9.03 -13.11 16.75
CA ALA A 525 9.85 -11.93 16.97
C ALA A 525 10.20 -11.73 18.45
N PHE A 526 11.49 -11.72 18.77
CA PHE A 526 11.99 -11.28 20.07
C PHE A 526 12.12 -9.75 20.09
N TYR A 527 11.66 -9.13 21.17
CA TYR A 527 11.78 -7.69 21.42
C TYR A 527 12.63 -7.45 22.65
N SER A 528 13.76 -6.75 22.49
CA SER A 528 14.68 -6.41 23.60
C SER A 528 14.14 -5.25 24.46
N LEU A 529 12.84 -5.24 24.76
CA LEU A 529 12.18 -4.19 25.52
C LEU A 529 12.51 -4.24 27.03
N GLY A 530 12.80 -3.08 27.58
CA GLY A 530 12.96 -2.93 29.02
C GLY A 530 12.55 -1.53 29.51
N SER A 531 12.59 -1.31 30.83
CA SER A 531 12.43 0.02 31.37
C SER A 531 13.64 0.90 31.00
N LYS A 532 13.44 2.22 30.78
CA LYS A 532 14.52 3.17 30.45
C LYS A 532 15.76 3.09 31.34
N SER A 533 15.57 2.72 32.61
CA SER A 533 16.65 2.57 33.57
C SER A 533 17.47 1.29 33.41
N LYS A 534 16.96 0.30 32.69
CA LYS A 534 17.59 -1.02 32.52
C LYS A 534 18.06 -1.31 31.10
N ALA A 535 17.66 -0.45 30.12
CA ALA A 535 18.05 -0.68 28.73
C ALA A 535 19.55 -0.42 28.53
N PRO A 536 20.27 -1.31 27.86
CA PRO A 536 21.61 -1.04 27.41
C PRO A 536 21.59 0.08 26.35
N LYS A 537 22.73 0.75 26.14
CA LYS A 537 22.90 1.69 25.02
C LYS A 537 23.16 0.99 23.71
N GLN A 538 23.67 -0.23 23.79
CA GLN A 538 23.92 -1.14 22.66
C GLN A 538 23.35 -2.50 23.01
N ASP A 539 22.60 -3.05 22.09
CA ASP A 539 22.18 -4.45 22.11
C ASP A 539 23.09 -5.28 21.23
N TRP A 540 23.24 -6.56 21.54
CA TRP A 540 23.94 -7.49 20.66
C TRP A 540 23.37 -8.89 20.81
N PHE A 541 23.41 -9.64 19.72
CA PHE A 541 22.95 -11.03 19.59
C PHE A 541 24.02 -11.85 18.89
N GLY A 542 24.17 -13.11 19.24
CA GLY A 542 25.16 -13.97 18.63
C GLY A 542 25.08 -15.40 19.09
N TYR A 543 26.11 -16.14 18.73
CA TYR A 543 26.22 -17.58 19.04
C TYR A 543 27.61 -17.94 19.51
N ARG A 544 27.67 -19.03 20.31
CA ARG A 544 28.89 -19.74 20.66
C ARG A 544 28.76 -21.22 20.30
N TRP A 545 29.80 -21.76 19.72
CA TRP A 545 29.96 -23.19 19.41
C TRP A 545 31.02 -23.82 20.32
N ASP A 546 30.87 -25.14 20.62
CA ASP A 546 31.84 -25.91 21.39
C ASP A 546 33.17 -26.11 20.62
N GLU A 547 33.08 -26.22 19.29
CA GLU A 547 34.23 -26.37 18.39
C GLU A 547 34.28 -25.17 17.42
N PRO A 548 35.51 -24.80 16.97
CA PRO A 548 35.65 -23.72 16.01
C PRO A 548 34.90 -23.99 14.69
N VAL A 549 34.20 -22.99 14.20
CA VAL A 549 33.53 -22.97 12.88
C VAL A 549 34.25 -22.02 11.95
N VAL A 550 34.10 -22.23 10.63
CA VAL A 550 34.59 -21.30 9.61
C VAL A 550 33.38 -20.65 8.95
N THR A 551 33.30 -19.31 9.02
CA THR A 551 32.18 -18.53 8.49
C THR A 551 32.67 -17.34 7.68
N ASP A 552 31.90 -16.97 6.63
CA ASP A 552 32.15 -15.80 5.77
C ASP A 552 30.87 -14.92 5.59
N MET A 553 29.77 -15.28 6.30
CA MET A 553 28.48 -14.63 6.07
C MET A 553 27.57 -14.75 7.28
N ILE A 554 26.87 -13.65 7.61
CA ILE A 554 25.82 -13.57 8.63
C ILE A 554 24.60 -12.91 8.02
N ALA A 555 23.40 -13.41 8.32
CA ALA A 555 22.15 -12.73 7.99
C ALA A 555 21.41 -12.32 9.26
N LEU A 556 21.13 -11.03 9.38
CA LEU A 556 20.28 -10.45 10.41
C LEU A 556 18.87 -10.25 9.86
N HIS A 557 17.88 -10.88 10.49
CA HIS A 557 16.47 -10.70 10.13
C HIS A 557 15.75 -9.93 11.23
N TYR A 558 15.30 -8.72 10.91
CA TYR A 558 14.40 -7.99 11.79
C TYR A 558 13.04 -8.66 11.85
N GLY A 559 12.35 -8.47 12.98
CA GLY A 559 10.93 -8.75 13.11
C GLY A 559 10.09 -7.57 12.62
N PRO A 560 8.78 -7.58 12.91
CA PRO A 560 7.93 -6.42 12.75
C PRO A 560 8.45 -5.25 13.57
N LEU A 561 8.50 -4.05 12.96
CA LEU A 561 9.03 -2.84 13.59
C LEU A 561 7.89 -1.92 14.04
N GLU A 562 8.19 -1.06 15.01
CA GLU A 562 7.30 0.00 15.43
C GLU A 562 7.76 1.34 14.84
N GLU A 563 6.87 2.32 14.78
CA GLU A 563 7.21 3.65 14.29
C GLU A 563 8.35 4.33 15.05
N PHE A 564 8.56 3.93 16.31
CA PHE A 564 9.52 4.55 17.23
C PHE A 564 10.73 3.67 17.54
N GLY A 565 10.85 2.49 16.95
CA GLY A 565 12.00 1.63 17.18
C GLY A 565 11.85 0.20 16.71
N GLY A 566 12.80 -0.63 17.08
CA GLY A 566 12.87 -2.04 16.70
C GLY A 566 14.06 -2.36 15.79
N TRP A 567 14.90 -1.37 15.46
CA TRP A 567 16.07 -1.54 14.59
C TRP A 567 17.31 -0.86 15.13
N TYR A 568 18.46 -1.21 14.58
CA TYR A 568 19.72 -0.53 14.85
C TYR A 568 19.87 0.74 14.01
N SER A 569 20.36 1.81 14.62
CA SER A 569 20.81 3.01 13.88
C SER A 569 22.09 2.74 13.10
N ASP A 570 22.95 1.92 13.66
CA ASP A 570 24.16 1.37 13.07
C ASP A 570 24.45 0.00 13.69
N PHE A 571 25.10 -0.89 12.96
CA PHE A 571 25.52 -2.18 13.47
C PHE A 571 26.72 -2.73 12.70
N HIS A 572 27.45 -3.65 13.33
CA HIS A 572 28.51 -4.41 12.70
C HIS A 572 28.58 -5.83 13.30
N ALA A 573 29.29 -6.69 12.63
CA ALA A 573 29.56 -8.05 13.12
C ALA A 573 30.94 -8.12 13.79
N GLU A 574 31.05 -8.97 14.81
CA GLU A 574 32.28 -9.28 15.49
C GLU A 574 32.45 -10.80 15.63
N TYR A 575 33.69 -11.25 15.71
CA TYR A 575 34.08 -12.64 16.02
C TYR A 575 35.01 -12.72 17.23
N LEU A 576 35.03 -13.86 17.89
CA LEU A 576 35.94 -14.11 19.00
C LEU A 576 37.26 -14.65 18.46
N ASP A 577 38.38 -13.96 18.70
CA ASP A 577 39.69 -14.41 18.30
C ASP A 577 40.22 -15.54 19.21
N ALA A 578 41.38 -16.12 18.87
CA ALA A 578 42.01 -17.21 19.63
C ALA A 578 42.43 -16.82 21.06
N ASP A 579 42.59 -15.53 21.32
CA ASP A 579 42.96 -14.99 22.63
C ASP A 579 41.70 -14.65 23.47
N GLY A 580 40.51 -14.87 22.94
CA GLY A 580 39.21 -14.61 23.60
C GLY A 580 38.77 -13.15 23.57
N ASN A 581 39.26 -12.35 22.60
CA ASN A 581 38.86 -10.97 22.42
C ASN A 581 37.90 -10.85 21.23
N TRP A 582 36.89 -10.00 21.38
CA TRP A 582 36.01 -9.63 20.27
C TRP A 582 36.73 -8.72 19.27
N GLN A 583 36.73 -9.11 18.01
CA GLN A 583 37.31 -8.37 16.89
C GLN A 583 36.25 -8.03 15.87
N PRO A 584 36.20 -6.78 15.34
CA PRO A 584 35.27 -6.39 14.31
C PRO A 584 35.57 -7.12 12.99
N LEU A 585 34.52 -7.51 12.28
CA LEU A 585 34.59 -8.05 10.93
C LEU A 585 34.50 -6.90 9.91
N ASP A 586 35.42 -6.86 8.95
CA ASP A 586 35.30 -5.96 7.80
C ASP A 586 34.24 -6.51 6.81
N ALA A 587 32.98 -6.23 7.09
CA ALA A 587 31.85 -6.81 6.39
C ALA A 587 31.20 -5.81 5.43
N THR A 588 30.87 -6.28 4.22
CA THR A 588 29.96 -5.57 3.31
C THR A 588 28.52 -5.95 3.66
N VAL A 589 27.69 -4.95 3.94
CA VAL A 589 26.25 -5.12 4.26
C VAL A 589 25.40 -4.94 3.02
N SER A 590 24.51 -5.90 2.74
CA SER A 590 23.57 -5.86 1.62
C SER A 590 22.15 -6.24 2.08
N PRO A 591 21.13 -5.46 1.71
CA PRO A 591 21.25 -4.13 1.11
C PRO A 591 21.92 -3.14 2.07
N ALA A 592 22.42 -2.02 1.53
CA ALA A 592 22.95 -0.95 2.38
C ALA A 592 21.88 -0.47 3.36
N VAL A 593 22.28 -0.23 4.62
CA VAL A 593 21.34 0.29 5.62
C VAL A 593 20.80 1.62 5.14
N PRO A 594 19.47 1.76 4.97
CA PRO A 594 18.87 3.01 4.52
C PRO A 594 19.11 4.09 5.57
N TYR A 595 19.57 5.26 5.13
CA TYR A 595 19.75 6.42 5.98
C TYR A 595 18.88 7.58 5.48
N CYS A 596 18.10 8.16 6.40
CA CYS A 596 17.37 9.40 6.17
C CYS A 596 17.41 10.23 7.46
N ASP A 597 17.88 11.49 7.35
CA ASP A 597 18.04 12.37 8.51
C ASP A 597 16.70 12.80 9.13
N GLU A 598 15.65 12.91 8.33
CA GLU A 598 14.38 13.48 8.76
C GLU A 598 13.38 12.43 9.24
N VAL A 599 13.28 11.32 8.50
CA VAL A 599 12.41 10.20 8.85
C VAL A 599 13.11 8.90 8.51
N PHE A 600 13.50 8.16 9.53
CA PHE A 600 14.15 6.90 9.33
C PHE A 600 13.11 5.77 9.28
N PHE A 601 12.97 5.15 8.10
CA PHE A 601 12.16 3.97 7.93
C PHE A 601 13.06 2.78 7.68
N GLN A 602 13.02 1.79 8.55
CA GLN A 602 13.49 0.47 8.18
C GLN A 602 12.30 -0.43 7.83
N PRO A 603 12.46 -1.33 6.84
CA PRO A 603 11.39 -2.23 6.48
C PRO A 603 11.19 -3.29 7.55
N HIS A 604 9.93 -3.63 7.78
CA HIS A 604 9.58 -4.78 8.60
C HIS A 604 10.12 -6.06 7.98
N ASN A 605 10.53 -7.01 8.82
CA ASN A 605 11.08 -8.30 8.40
C ASN A 605 12.26 -8.20 7.41
N ALA A 606 13.05 -7.11 7.50
CA ALA A 606 14.20 -6.92 6.64
C ALA A 606 15.30 -7.96 6.91
N GLU A 607 15.88 -8.49 5.84
CA GLU A 607 17.13 -9.23 5.91
C GLU A 607 18.31 -8.32 5.56
N PHE A 608 19.33 -8.30 6.39
CA PHE A 608 20.65 -7.73 6.09
C PHE A 608 21.68 -8.84 6.01
N LEU A 609 22.30 -8.98 4.85
CA LEU A 609 23.37 -9.96 4.63
C LEU A 609 24.72 -9.29 4.79
N LEU A 610 25.51 -9.75 5.76
CA LEU A 610 26.87 -9.30 6.02
C LEU A 610 27.84 -10.32 5.42
N ARG A 611 28.71 -9.89 4.49
CA ARG A 611 29.72 -10.72 3.85
C ARG A 611 31.12 -10.22 4.23
N PHE A 612 32.01 -11.13 4.59
CA PHE A 612 33.37 -10.84 5.03
C PHE A 612 34.33 -11.95 4.61
N ASP A 613 35.62 -11.71 4.72
CA ASP A 613 36.62 -12.77 4.49
C ASP A 613 36.47 -13.90 5.53
N PRO A 614 36.61 -15.17 5.13
CA PRO A 614 36.44 -16.31 6.04
C PRO A 614 37.24 -16.20 7.33
N VAL A 615 36.56 -16.37 8.46
CA VAL A 615 37.21 -16.42 9.80
C VAL A 615 36.92 -17.74 10.48
N THR A 616 37.92 -18.22 11.24
CA THR A 616 37.76 -19.39 12.12
C THR A 616 37.54 -18.89 13.55
N THR A 617 36.41 -19.25 14.15
CA THR A 617 36.02 -18.73 15.47
C THR A 617 35.11 -19.69 16.21
N THR A 618 35.03 -19.53 17.54
CA THR A 618 34.06 -20.22 18.40
C THR A 618 32.85 -19.36 18.73
N ALA A 619 32.83 -18.05 18.36
CA ALA A 619 31.69 -17.20 18.62
C ALA A 619 31.62 -16.01 17.64
N VAL A 620 30.42 -15.64 17.25
CA VAL A 620 30.13 -14.41 16.48
C VAL A 620 28.98 -13.65 17.12
N ARG A 621 28.93 -12.35 16.88
CA ARG A 621 27.79 -11.52 17.26
C ARG A 621 27.56 -10.37 16.30
N ILE A 622 26.33 -9.89 16.23
CA ILE A 622 25.95 -8.58 15.71
C ILE A 622 25.78 -7.66 16.90
N ILE A 623 26.37 -6.49 16.85
CA ILE A 623 26.27 -5.44 17.87
C ILE A 623 25.94 -4.10 17.23
N GLY A 624 25.06 -3.33 17.83
CA GLY A 624 24.65 -2.04 17.28
C GLY A 624 24.03 -1.09 18.32
N ASN A 625 23.76 0.11 17.87
CA ASN A 625 23.09 1.13 18.66
C ASN A 625 21.59 1.15 18.30
N ASP A 626 20.74 0.96 19.30
CA ASP A 626 19.31 0.95 19.12
C ASP A 626 18.79 2.33 18.73
N LYS A 627 17.80 2.37 17.83
CA LYS A 627 17.18 3.61 17.36
C LYS A 627 15.82 3.84 17.99
N VAL A 628 15.61 5.06 18.50
CA VAL A 628 14.33 5.58 18.96
C VAL A 628 14.03 6.91 18.26
N GLN A 629 12.81 7.11 17.85
CA GLN A 629 12.34 8.40 17.32
C GLN A 629 11.85 9.31 18.43
N ASP A 630 12.41 10.51 18.53
CA ASP A 630 12.15 11.45 19.63
C ASP A 630 10.71 11.97 19.73
N HIS A 631 9.99 12.10 18.62
CA HIS A 631 8.65 12.67 18.65
C HIS A 631 7.57 11.77 19.29
N TRP A 632 7.85 10.48 19.45
CA TRP A 632 6.94 9.52 20.09
C TRP A 632 7.16 9.34 21.59
N HIS A 633 8.08 10.05 22.21
CA HIS A 633 8.38 9.95 23.65
C HIS A 633 7.15 10.08 24.56
N LYS A 634 6.12 10.83 24.16
CA LYS A 634 4.88 10.94 24.94
C LYS A 634 4.13 9.62 25.12
N TYR A 635 4.30 8.69 24.19
CA TYR A 635 3.65 7.37 24.20
C TYR A 635 4.54 6.25 24.76
N THR A 636 5.86 6.49 24.81
CA THR A 636 6.85 5.50 25.19
C THR A 636 7.60 5.88 26.47
N LYS A 637 6.94 6.54 27.40
CA LYS A 637 7.56 7.10 28.62
C LYS A 637 8.39 6.09 29.42
N ASP A 638 7.98 4.82 29.41
CA ASP A 638 8.58 3.74 30.18
C ASP A 638 9.36 2.74 29.32
N VAL A 639 9.42 2.95 27.99
CA VAL A 639 10.12 2.10 27.04
C VAL A 639 11.32 2.86 26.50
N SER A 640 12.48 2.23 26.50
CA SER A 640 13.70 2.77 25.89
C SER A 640 13.99 2.09 24.56
N CYS A 641 15.16 2.36 24.01
CA CYS A 641 15.67 1.72 22.81
C CYS A 641 15.48 0.20 22.83
N PHE A 642 15.14 -0.38 21.71
CA PHE A 642 14.94 -1.82 21.58
C PHE A 642 15.18 -2.29 20.15
N ILE A 643 15.42 -3.59 20.00
CA ILE A 643 15.50 -4.29 18.72
C ILE A 643 14.36 -5.29 18.63
N SER A 644 13.80 -5.47 17.43
CA SER A 644 12.92 -6.57 17.06
C SER A 644 13.67 -7.48 16.11
N ILE A 645 13.89 -8.73 16.50
CA ILE A 645 14.66 -9.72 15.74
C ILE A 645 13.90 -11.04 15.66
N THR A 646 13.80 -11.62 14.45
CA THR A 646 13.22 -12.95 14.25
C THR A 646 14.27 -14.03 14.14
N GLU A 647 15.38 -13.76 13.44
CA GLU A 647 16.40 -14.78 13.18
C GLU A 647 17.78 -14.14 13.01
N LEU A 648 18.81 -14.83 13.47
CA LEU A 648 20.21 -14.52 13.18
C LEU A 648 20.86 -15.75 12.59
N GLU A 649 21.10 -15.77 11.28
CA GLU A 649 21.72 -16.91 10.61
C GLU A 649 23.22 -16.68 10.43
N VAL A 650 24.01 -17.74 10.66
CA VAL A 650 25.46 -17.74 10.45
C VAL A 650 25.80 -18.86 9.48
N TYR A 651 26.49 -18.55 8.39
CA TYR A 651 26.71 -19.52 7.32
C TYR A 651 28.13 -20.04 7.30
N GLU A 652 28.25 -21.35 7.03
CA GLU A 652 29.53 -22.00 6.76
C GLU A 652 30.22 -21.31 5.58
N ALA A 653 31.54 -21.07 5.68
CA ALA A 653 32.29 -20.42 4.61
C ALA A 653 32.21 -21.19 3.30
N ARG A 654 32.08 -20.46 2.20
CA ARG A 654 31.89 -20.96 0.83
C ARG A 654 33.19 -21.41 0.21
#